data_676cfb55b62a744ccd3465e70ff6b1fa
#
_entry.id   676cfb55b62a744ccd3465e70ff6b1fa
#
_cell.length_a   1.000
_cell.length_b   1.000
_cell.length_c   1.000
_cell.angle_alpha   90.00
_cell.angle_beta   90.00
_cell.angle_gamma   90.00
#
_symmetry.space_group_name_H-M   'P 1'
#
loop_
_entity.id
_entity.type
_entity.pdbx_description
1 polymer ?
#
loop_
_entity_poly.entity_id
_entity_poly.type
_entity_poly.pdbx_seq_one_letter_code
_entity_poly.pdbx_strand_id
1 'polypeptide(L)'
;MTERRGVRGSDAVLLLAVLLTVPAAVGAQEAPALATDRVAVVPFDNISGSVDDGWLGAGIAETVTAGLSGSGVALRSVTRVLDAAAGEQLGARWVVSGSYQRLGDQLRVTARVRDESTGMVVGAVTVDGALAGFFALQDRVVAALVPVLAGLVPGGRGPDEVRAPAPEAPARAAREQRGPPARPRPATPPAAAPERAVRTAGVIDGPPPPVAPAVINRDAEGRATIRATRLTEVLTLDGQLDESVYATVPAISDFIQQMPDPGAPPTEKTDAWILFDEANLYVGARIWDSAPPSEWIANEMRRDSEQLFRNDNFWVIVDTFYDRRNAVAFFSNALGGMGDAAITNEGNPNRDWNPVWDVRTGRFEGGWTVEMEIPFRSLRYRPGPDQIWGIQLRRNLARKNEWVFVSPPPISVGGGGGIFRVSAAATLVGLEVPEGSKNLEIKPYGIGGLSTNLAATPPTRNVGDGNAGVDVKYGITQNLTADFTYNTDFAQVEVDEQQVNLTRFSLFFPEKREFFLEGAGIFDFARGAQLGSFYTALRRIGAGGGNPMGGGNAPTLFYSRQIGLQRGTVVPIVGGGRVTGKVGDFDVGFLNIHTGDEAAAGVAMTNFTVARVKRDILRRSSLGALFTNRSVSLLGDGASQAYGADATFAFFENVGVIGYLAKTDTPGRADKNLSYQGRFDYAADRYGVQAEHLVVEDHFIPEVGFLRRDNFRRTYTTGRFSPRPRSLDSIRQFRLEGSFDYIEAADTGSVETRQSQVGVSAELENSDRVGFNVVDNYEFLVRPFTPGPGVTLPVGGYRFQDVEATYSLGLQRRLTGTVTVRAGEYFNGTIRSVGFMRARLPITEQFSVEPSVSLNWIDTPLGAFRTDLVVARVNYTFTPRMFFSGLTQYNSANSTVSNNLRLRWEYSPGSELFVVYTEARETDPLMPDRSTELRNRGFVVKVNRLFRF
;
A
#
# COMPACT_ATOMS: atom_id res chain seq x y z
N MET A 1 -26.40 38.77 42.05
CA MET A 1 -25.03 39.17 42.42
C MET A 1 -24.17 38.05 41.95
N THR A 2 -23.82 37.94 40.69
CA THR A 2 -22.76 38.60 39.89
C THR A 2 -21.39 38.33 40.41
N GLU A 3 -20.67 37.43 39.70
CA GLU A 3 -19.33 37.74 39.25
C GLU A 3 -18.92 36.81 38.08
N ARG A 4 -18.87 37.42 36.91
CA ARG A 4 -18.23 36.89 35.71
C ARG A 4 -16.74 37.15 35.84
N ARG A 5 -15.90 36.11 35.75
CA ARG A 5 -14.47 36.29 35.43
C ARG A 5 -14.25 35.94 33.95
N GLY A 6 -13.98 37.00 33.19
CA GLY A 6 -13.57 36.90 31.79
C GLY A 6 -12.12 36.36 31.71
N VAL A 7 -11.94 35.35 30.88
CA VAL A 7 -10.62 34.85 30.44
C VAL A 7 -10.17 35.77 29.28
N ARG A 8 -9.07 36.48 29.49
CA ARG A 8 -8.45 37.39 28.51
C ARG A 8 -7.84 36.56 27.39
N GLY A 9 -8.26 36.81 26.15
CA GLY A 9 -7.73 36.18 24.93
C GLY A 9 -6.40 36.78 24.45
N SER A 10 -5.35 36.73 25.26
CA SER A 10 -4.01 37.20 24.87
C SER A 10 -2.95 36.09 24.76
N ASP A 11 -3.20 34.89 25.29
CA ASP A 11 -2.18 33.86 25.32
C ASP A 11 -2.25 32.90 24.10
N ALA A 12 -3.35 32.89 23.33
CA ALA A 12 -3.48 32.10 22.11
C ALA A 12 -2.79 32.72 20.87
N VAL A 13 -2.52 34.04 20.93
CA VAL A 13 -1.88 34.77 19.82
C VAL A 13 -0.34 34.64 19.86
N LEU A 14 0.22 34.36 21.04
CA LEU A 14 1.68 34.29 21.19
C LEU A 14 2.29 32.94 20.67
N LEU A 15 1.49 31.85 20.59
CA LEU A 15 1.99 30.59 20.07
C LEU A 15 1.98 30.53 18.52
N LEU A 16 1.17 31.35 17.86
CA LEU A 16 1.13 31.45 16.40
C LEU A 16 2.27 32.32 15.84
N ALA A 17 2.78 33.27 16.64
CA ALA A 17 3.83 34.20 16.24
C ALA A 17 5.24 33.58 16.24
N VAL A 18 5.46 32.51 16.98
CA VAL A 18 6.78 31.83 17.06
C VAL A 18 7.06 30.94 15.83
N LEU A 19 6.04 30.55 15.05
CA LEU A 19 6.19 29.78 13.83
C LEU A 19 6.32 30.62 12.54
N LEU A 20 6.14 31.93 12.60
CA LEU A 20 6.16 32.84 11.45
C LEU A 20 7.37 33.78 11.37
N THR A 21 8.28 33.72 12.33
CA THR A 21 9.53 34.51 12.28
C THR A 21 10.73 33.59 12.14
N VAL A 22 10.94 33.09 10.94
CA VAL A 22 12.28 32.74 10.45
C VAL A 22 12.79 34.02 9.76
N PRO A 23 13.76 34.75 10.33
CA PRO A 23 14.37 35.87 9.61
C PRO A 23 15.11 35.29 8.40
N ALA A 24 14.80 35.79 7.21
CA ALA A 24 15.65 35.67 6.04
C ALA A 24 16.91 36.50 6.28
N ALA A 25 17.84 35.99 7.08
CA ALA A 25 19.20 36.44 7.09
C ALA A 25 19.95 35.64 6.02
N VAL A 26 19.93 36.09 4.78
CA VAL A 26 20.96 35.78 3.81
C VAL A 26 22.21 36.54 4.29
N GLY A 27 22.88 36.00 5.30
CA GLY A 27 24.26 36.30 5.55
C GLY A 27 25.08 35.61 4.47
N ALA A 28 25.90 36.35 3.74
CA ALA A 28 26.95 35.79 2.91
C ALA A 28 27.80 34.90 3.82
N GLN A 29 27.63 33.57 3.65
CA GLN A 29 28.48 32.59 4.31
C GLN A 29 29.83 32.68 3.60
N GLU A 30 30.88 33.09 4.32
CA GLU A 30 32.23 32.92 3.85
C GLU A 30 32.42 31.48 3.44
N ALA A 31 32.98 31.26 2.25
CA ALA A 31 33.26 29.92 1.74
C ALA A 31 34.15 29.16 2.77
N PRO A 32 33.81 27.91 3.10
CA PRO A 32 34.59 27.15 4.08
C PRO A 32 36.06 27.04 3.60
N ALA A 33 37.01 27.24 4.51
CA ALA A 33 38.43 27.09 4.20
C ALA A 33 38.68 25.67 3.64
N LEU A 34 39.43 25.59 2.49
CA LEU A 34 39.71 24.34 1.82
C LEU A 34 40.56 23.42 2.71
N ALA A 35 40.11 22.19 2.95
CA ALA A 35 40.75 21.23 3.83
C ALA A 35 41.65 20.27 3.00
N THR A 36 42.90 20.14 3.39
CA THR A 36 43.92 19.30 2.67
C THR A 36 43.66 17.81 2.75
N ASP A 37 42.73 17.36 3.58
CA ASP A 37 42.34 15.98 3.79
C ASP A 37 40.95 15.63 3.19
N ARG A 38 40.39 16.52 2.37
CA ARG A 38 39.13 16.32 1.68
C ARG A 38 39.31 16.26 0.17
N VAL A 39 38.67 15.26 -0.44
CA VAL A 39 38.65 15.01 -1.88
C VAL A 39 37.22 15.02 -2.39
N ALA A 40 36.98 15.75 -3.47
CA ALA A 40 35.75 15.67 -4.25
C ALA A 40 36.02 14.91 -5.57
N VAL A 41 35.08 14.04 -5.98
CA VAL A 41 35.17 13.28 -7.23
C VAL A 41 34.02 13.69 -8.14
N VAL A 42 34.30 14.16 -9.34
CA VAL A 42 33.35 14.61 -10.36
C VAL A 42 33.15 13.51 -11.39
N PRO A 43 31.95 13.35 -11.98
CA PRO A 43 31.72 12.45 -13.10
C PRO A 43 32.74 12.69 -14.24
N PHE A 44 33.17 11.61 -14.90
CA PHE A 44 34.15 11.68 -15.99
C PHE A 44 33.45 12.02 -17.31
N ASP A 45 33.99 12.94 -18.08
CA ASP A 45 33.44 13.41 -19.33
C ASP A 45 33.61 12.38 -20.46
N ASN A 46 32.52 12.18 -21.22
CA ASN A 46 32.56 11.36 -22.41
C ASN A 46 33.08 12.16 -23.63
N ILE A 47 34.31 11.88 -24.05
CA ILE A 47 34.89 12.53 -25.23
C ILE A 47 34.82 11.66 -26.49
N SER A 48 34.13 10.49 -26.43
CA SER A 48 33.93 9.61 -27.61
C SER A 48 32.81 10.06 -28.52
N GLY A 49 31.92 10.95 -28.04
CA GLY A 49 30.74 11.43 -28.78
C GLY A 49 29.56 10.45 -28.85
N SER A 50 29.69 9.22 -28.30
CA SER A 50 28.58 8.24 -28.25
C SER A 50 27.71 8.49 -27.03
N VAL A 51 26.43 8.72 -27.24
CA VAL A 51 25.44 8.94 -26.18
C VAL A 51 25.23 7.67 -25.33
N ASP A 52 25.38 6.49 -25.93
CA ASP A 52 25.17 5.18 -25.28
C ASP A 52 26.21 4.89 -24.18
N ASP A 53 27.35 5.57 -24.23
CA ASP A 53 28.46 5.39 -23.29
C ASP A 53 28.38 6.37 -22.09
N GLY A 54 27.38 7.24 -22.01
CA GLY A 54 27.25 8.30 -20.99
C GLY A 54 27.26 7.79 -19.53
N TRP A 55 26.81 6.57 -19.27
CA TRP A 55 26.83 5.94 -17.96
C TRP A 55 28.23 5.58 -17.42
N LEU A 56 29.20 5.39 -18.31
CA LEU A 56 30.59 5.02 -17.95
C LEU A 56 31.23 6.08 -17.06
N GLY A 57 31.00 7.36 -17.34
CA GLY A 57 31.62 8.46 -16.56
C GLY A 57 31.13 8.51 -15.11
N ALA A 58 29.85 8.24 -14.90
CA ALA A 58 29.25 8.12 -13.58
C ALA A 58 29.78 6.88 -12.83
N GLY A 59 29.89 5.75 -13.53
CA GLY A 59 30.40 4.50 -12.97
C GLY A 59 31.87 4.58 -12.55
N ILE A 60 32.71 5.26 -13.34
CA ILE A 60 34.12 5.50 -13.02
C ILE A 60 34.21 6.38 -11.76
N ALA A 61 33.45 7.48 -11.68
CA ALA A 61 33.47 8.37 -10.53
C ALA A 61 33.01 7.66 -9.23
N GLU A 62 32.03 6.78 -9.30
CA GLU A 62 31.57 5.99 -8.16
C GLU A 62 32.63 5.04 -7.64
N THR A 63 33.27 4.29 -8.55
CA THR A 63 34.32 3.34 -8.17
C THR A 63 35.57 4.08 -7.63
N VAL A 64 35.92 5.23 -8.21
CA VAL A 64 37.00 6.07 -7.70
C VAL A 64 36.68 6.60 -6.30
N THR A 65 35.45 7.04 -6.05
CA THR A 65 35.01 7.52 -4.72
C THR A 65 35.12 6.40 -3.68
N ALA A 66 34.58 5.23 -3.99
CA ALA A 66 34.62 4.07 -3.09
C ALA A 66 36.05 3.57 -2.85
N GLY A 67 36.82 3.44 -3.91
CA GLY A 67 38.20 2.94 -3.85
C GLY A 67 39.14 3.87 -3.09
N LEU A 68 39.02 5.18 -3.28
CA LEU A 68 39.78 6.16 -2.51
C LEU A 68 39.40 6.21 -1.03
N SER A 69 38.13 6.04 -0.72
CA SER A 69 37.65 5.95 0.69
C SER A 69 38.20 4.71 1.42
N GLY A 70 38.42 3.61 0.70
CA GLY A 70 39.01 2.36 1.24
C GLY A 70 40.53 2.24 1.13
N SER A 71 41.24 3.20 0.55
CA SER A 71 42.63 3.09 0.14
C SER A 71 43.67 3.19 1.26
N GLY A 72 43.29 3.49 2.51
CA GLY A 72 44.22 3.70 3.63
C GLY A 72 45.00 5.04 3.56
N VAL A 73 44.76 5.90 2.58
CA VAL A 73 45.25 7.29 2.55
C VAL A 73 44.51 8.06 3.65
N ALA A 74 45.24 8.93 4.40
CA ALA A 74 44.67 9.67 5.53
C ALA A 74 43.74 10.79 5.08
N LEU A 75 42.62 10.41 4.41
CA LEU A 75 41.56 11.29 3.93
C LEU A 75 40.43 11.36 4.93
N ARG A 76 40.02 12.57 5.31
CA ARG A 76 38.89 12.79 6.20
C ARG A 76 37.55 12.49 5.51
N SER A 77 37.43 12.83 4.23
CA SER A 77 36.28 12.50 3.41
C SER A 77 36.66 12.46 1.93
N VAL A 78 36.05 11.47 1.24
CA VAL A 78 35.99 11.42 -0.22
C VAL A 78 34.53 11.50 -0.58
N THR A 79 34.13 12.52 -1.37
CA THR A 79 32.74 12.78 -1.68
C THR A 79 32.56 12.94 -3.19
N ARG A 80 31.61 12.18 -3.75
CA ARG A 80 31.20 12.38 -5.13
C ARG A 80 30.34 13.63 -5.23
N VAL A 81 30.62 14.50 -6.18
CA VAL A 81 29.88 15.76 -6.44
C VAL A 81 29.42 15.82 -7.90
N LEU A 82 28.50 16.69 -8.20
CA LEU A 82 27.97 16.85 -9.55
C LEU A 82 28.95 17.63 -10.45
N ASP A 83 29.62 18.61 -9.88
CA ASP A 83 30.64 19.44 -10.56
C ASP A 83 31.69 19.93 -9.56
N ALA A 84 32.72 20.64 -10.09
CA ALA A 84 33.80 21.16 -9.28
C ALA A 84 33.37 22.25 -8.29
N ALA A 85 32.38 23.08 -8.64
CA ALA A 85 31.88 24.14 -7.76
C ALA A 85 31.16 23.56 -6.52
N ALA A 86 30.46 22.41 -6.65
CA ALA A 86 29.91 21.69 -5.51
C ALA A 86 31.02 21.11 -4.59
N GLY A 87 32.15 20.71 -5.12
CA GLY A 87 33.33 20.30 -4.36
C GLY A 87 33.93 21.45 -3.52
N GLU A 88 34.03 22.63 -4.10
CA GLU A 88 34.48 23.84 -3.41
C GLU A 88 33.53 24.24 -2.24
N GLN A 89 32.25 24.17 -2.44
CA GLN A 89 31.24 24.42 -1.38
C GLN A 89 31.37 23.46 -0.19
N LEU A 90 31.84 22.22 -0.41
CA LEU A 90 32.13 21.25 0.64
C LEU A 90 33.48 21.46 1.32
N GLY A 91 34.29 22.47 0.88
CA GLY A 91 35.60 22.76 1.38
C GLY A 91 36.64 21.68 1.01
N ALA A 92 36.44 20.97 -0.10
CA ALA A 92 37.38 19.99 -0.62
C ALA A 92 38.52 20.73 -1.34
N ARG A 93 39.78 20.51 -0.94
CA ARG A 93 40.94 21.06 -1.62
C ARG A 93 41.27 20.32 -2.92
N TRP A 94 41.09 19.01 -2.94
CA TRP A 94 41.44 18.18 -4.06
C TRP A 94 40.17 17.76 -4.84
N VAL A 95 40.16 18.02 -6.15
CA VAL A 95 39.10 17.56 -7.04
C VAL A 95 39.68 16.56 -8.03
N VAL A 96 39.11 15.35 -8.01
CA VAL A 96 39.37 14.31 -9.00
C VAL A 96 38.35 14.43 -10.11
N SER A 97 38.80 14.72 -11.32
CA SER A 97 37.95 14.80 -12.53
C SER A 97 38.66 14.03 -13.65
N GLY A 98 37.98 13.78 -14.76
CA GLY A 98 38.61 13.07 -15.86
C GLY A 98 37.74 12.99 -17.09
N SER A 99 38.25 12.25 -18.06
CA SER A 99 37.54 11.95 -19.29
C SER A 99 37.76 10.50 -19.71
N TYR A 100 36.86 9.95 -20.48
CA TYR A 100 37.05 8.67 -21.11
C TYR A 100 36.75 8.73 -22.60
N GLN A 101 37.44 7.85 -23.33
CA GLN A 101 37.36 7.74 -24.77
C GLN A 101 37.23 6.28 -25.16
N ARG A 102 36.24 5.95 -25.97
CA ARG A 102 36.01 4.60 -26.50
C ARG A 102 36.26 4.56 -28.00
N LEU A 103 36.96 3.52 -28.42
CA LEU A 103 37.15 3.21 -29.83
C LEU A 103 36.94 1.72 -30.04
N GLY A 104 35.76 1.35 -30.54
CA GLY A 104 35.35 -0.05 -30.63
C GLY A 104 35.21 -0.68 -29.24
N ASP A 105 35.95 -1.75 -28.97
CA ASP A 105 36.02 -2.43 -27.68
C ASP A 105 37.11 -1.90 -26.73
N GLN A 106 37.90 -0.93 -27.16
CA GLN A 106 38.96 -0.32 -26.35
C GLN A 106 38.44 0.94 -25.64
N LEU A 107 38.75 1.04 -24.34
CA LEU A 107 38.41 2.17 -23.49
C LEU A 107 39.67 2.77 -22.87
N ARG A 108 39.88 4.06 -23.03
CA ARG A 108 40.91 4.86 -22.37
C ARG A 108 40.25 5.76 -21.34
N VAL A 109 40.71 5.72 -20.09
CA VAL A 109 40.30 6.59 -19.00
C VAL A 109 41.43 7.45 -18.54
N THR A 110 41.27 8.76 -18.52
CA THR A 110 42.21 9.73 -18.00
C THR A 110 41.61 10.43 -16.79
N ALA A 111 42.22 10.28 -15.61
CA ALA A 111 41.85 10.97 -14.39
C ALA A 111 42.86 12.01 -14.01
N ARG A 112 42.44 13.13 -13.44
CA ARG A 112 43.26 14.27 -13.04
C ARG A 112 42.91 14.69 -11.62
N VAL A 113 43.92 15.07 -10.84
CA VAL A 113 43.76 15.65 -9.51
C VAL A 113 44.10 17.13 -9.61
N ARG A 114 43.12 18.00 -9.29
CA ARG A 114 43.26 19.44 -9.29
C ARG A 114 43.28 19.98 -7.86
N ASP A 115 44.19 20.94 -7.58
CA ASP A 115 44.19 21.72 -6.35
C ASP A 115 43.28 22.95 -6.51
N GLU A 116 42.15 22.99 -5.83
CA GLU A 116 41.19 24.09 -5.92
C GLU A 116 41.75 25.41 -5.35
N SER A 117 42.74 25.36 -4.49
CA SER A 117 43.39 26.59 -3.98
C SER A 117 44.27 27.31 -5.01
N THR A 118 44.77 26.57 -6.01
CA THR A 118 45.66 27.12 -7.06
C THR A 118 45.07 27.00 -8.47
N GLY A 119 44.00 26.20 -8.62
CA GLY A 119 43.38 25.85 -9.91
C GLY A 119 44.27 24.94 -10.79
N MET A 120 45.43 24.46 -10.32
CA MET A 120 46.39 23.68 -11.09
C MET A 120 46.16 22.17 -10.99
N VAL A 121 46.34 21.44 -12.08
CA VAL A 121 46.37 19.96 -12.06
C VAL A 121 47.71 19.52 -11.47
N VAL A 122 47.65 18.84 -10.33
CA VAL A 122 48.81 18.38 -9.55
C VAL A 122 49.16 16.92 -9.81
N GLY A 123 48.29 16.18 -10.50
CA GLY A 123 48.53 14.80 -10.92
C GLY A 123 47.56 14.35 -11.98
N ALA A 124 48.00 13.44 -12.84
CA ALA A 124 47.15 12.82 -13.85
C ALA A 124 47.56 11.37 -14.08
N VAL A 125 46.57 10.50 -14.31
CA VAL A 125 46.78 9.09 -14.63
C VAL A 125 45.96 8.72 -15.86
N THR A 126 46.50 7.83 -16.70
CA THR A 126 45.79 7.30 -17.87
C THR A 126 45.86 5.78 -17.86
N VAL A 127 44.70 5.12 -18.04
CA VAL A 127 44.56 3.66 -18.02
C VAL A 127 43.81 3.21 -19.26
N ASP A 128 44.35 2.23 -19.99
CA ASP A 128 43.74 1.63 -21.17
C ASP A 128 43.21 0.23 -20.86
N GLY A 129 42.12 -0.18 -21.48
CA GLY A 129 41.58 -1.53 -21.33
C GLY A 129 40.43 -1.84 -22.28
N ALA A 130 40.01 -3.12 -22.34
CA ALA A 130 38.84 -3.51 -23.10
C ALA A 130 37.56 -3.22 -22.30
N LEU A 131 36.49 -2.87 -23.00
CA LEU A 131 35.17 -2.64 -22.39
C LEU A 131 34.67 -3.89 -21.65
N ALA A 132 34.95 -5.09 -22.17
CA ALA A 132 34.60 -6.35 -21.49
C ALA A 132 35.29 -6.53 -20.12
N GLY A 133 36.39 -5.80 -19.88
CA GLY A 133 37.11 -5.74 -18.60
C GLY A 133 36.88 -4.43 -17.83
N PHE A 134 35.78 -3.77 -17.99
CA PHE A 134 35.50 -2.43 -17.45
C PHE A 134 35.73 -2.31 -15.93
N PHE A 135 35.26 -3.25 -15.14
CA PHE A 135 35.45 -3.23 -13.68
C PHE A 135 36.95 -3.33 -13.29
N ALA A 136 37.70 -4.20 -13.93
CA ALA A 136 39.17 -4.30 -13.71
C ALA A 136 39.91 -3.02 -14.20
N LEU A 137 39.36 -2.31 -15.19
CA LEU A 137 39.89 -1.02 -15.64
C LEU A 137 39.67 0.07 -14.58
N GLN A 138 38.49 0.11 -13.97
CA GLN A 138 38.16 1.04 -12.87
C GLN A 138 39.08 0.81 -11.66
N ASP A 139 39.28 -0.46 -11.24
CA ASP A 139 40.21 -0.79 -10.14
C ASP A 139 41.63 -0.30 -10.41
N ARG A 140 42.11 -0.39 -11.64
CA ARG A 140 43.43 0.13 -12.05
C ARG A 140 43.47 1.65 -12.02
N VAL A 141 42.39 2.34 -12.34
CA VAL A 141 42.30 3.81 -12.20
C VAL A 141 42.45 4.22 -10.74
N VAL A 142 41.73 3.52 -9.82
CA VAL A 142 41.84 3.74 -8.37
C VAL A 142 43.27 3.48 -7.89
N ALA A 143 43.88 2.32 -8.25
CA ALA A 143 45.24 1.96 -7.86
C ALA A 143 46.28 2.98 -8.34
N ALA A 144 46.06 3.60 -9.50
CA ALA A 144 46.97 4.64 -10.04
C ALA A 144 46.75 6.01 -9.36
N LEU A 145 45.52 6.35 -8.86
CA LEU A 145 45.24 7.60 -8.17
C LEU A 145 45.72 7.62 -6.71
N VAL A 146 45.72 6.47 -6.02
CA VAL A 146 46.10 6.33 -4.61
C VAL A 146 47.47 6.91 -4.31
N PRO A 147 48.58 6.57 -5.06
CA PRO A 147 49.89 7.14 -4.79
C PRO A 147 49.99 8.65 -5.07
N VAL A 148 49.20 9.14 -6.05
CA VAL A 148 49.15 10.59 -6.35
C VAL A 148 48.56 11.35 -5.17
N LEU A 149 47.44 10.89 -4.61
CA LEU A 149 46.78 11.53 -3.46
C LEU A 149 47.59 11.33 -2.16
N ALA A 150 48.22 10.17 -1.96
CA ALA A 150 49.03 9.91 -0.78
C ALA A 150 50.22 10.89 -0.69
N GLY A 151 50.77 11.35 -1.82
CA GLY A 151 51.83 12.35 -1.87
C GLY A 151 51.35 13.80 -1.60
N LEU A 152 50.04 14.05 -1.66
CA LEU A 152 49.45 15.39 -1.51
C LEU A 152 48.84 15.64 -0.11
N VAL A 153 48.55 14.59 0.64
CA VAL A 153 47.92 14.66 1.96
C VAL A 153 48.96 14.56 3.06
N PRO A 154 49.05 15.53 4.00
CA PRO A 154 49.99 15.50 5.11
C PRO A 154 49.76 14.30 6.04
N GLY A 155 50.79 13.43 6.24
CA GLY A 155 50.74 12.28 7.15
C GLY A 155 50.48 10.93 6.49
N GLY A 156 50.45 10.86 5.15
CA GLY A 156 50.36 9.60 4.42
C GLY A 156 51.70 8.85 4.46
N ARG A 157 51.74 7.67 5.10
CA ARG A 157 52.89 6.74 4.93
C ARG A 157 52.72 6.12 3.55
N GLY A 158 53.75 6.20 2.74
CA GLY A 158 53.86 5.48 1.46
C GLY A 158 53.75 3.97 1.71
N PRO A 159 53.12 3.23 0.81
CA PRO A 159 53.04 1.78 0.94
C PRO A 159 54.43 1.15 0.79
N ASP A 160 54.82 0.29 1.76
CA ASP A 160 55.93 -0.61 1.60
C ASP A 160 55.74 -1.47 0.35
N GLU A 161 56.80 -1.65 -0.41
CA GLU A 161 56.86 -2.41 -1.66
C GLU A 161 56.20 -3.80 -1.53
N VAL A 162 54.99 -3.94 -2.08
CA VAL A 162 54.43 -5.26 -2.40
C VAL A 162 54.80 -5.56 -3.86
N ARG A 163 55.79 -6.39 -4.00
CA ARG A 163 56.35 -6.95 -5.24
C ARG A 163 55.22 -7.63 -6.04
N ALA A 164 55.01 -7.13 -7.26
CA ALA A 164 54.04 -7.72 -8.19
C ALA A 164 54.46 -9.16 -8.57
N PRO A 165 53.54 -10.11 -8.66
CA PRO A 165 53.77 -11.39 -9.27
C PRO A 165 53.80 -11.25 -10.80
N ALA A 166 54.83 -11.87 -11.42
CA ALA A 166 55.06 -11.91 -12.85
C ALA A 166 53.96 -12.73 -13.58
N PRO A 167 53.69 -12.47 -14.88
CA PRO A 167 52.67 -13.11 -15.64
C PRO A 167 53.00 -14.57 -15.95
N GLU A 168 52.11 -15.51 -15.60
CA GLU A 168 52.17 -16.91 -16.00
C GLU A 168 51.79 -17.07 -17.47
N ALA A 169 52.64 -17.80 -18.19
CA ALA A 169 52.46 -18.22 -19.55
C ALA A 169 51.55 -19.48 -19.65
N PRO A 170 50.91 -19.74 -20.78
CA PRO A 170 49.86 -20.73 -20.89
C PRO A 170 50.39 -22.18 -20.85
N ALA A 171 49.80 -23.02 -19.99
CA ALA A 171 50.11 -24.43 -19.88
C ALA A 171 49.46 -25.23 -21.00
N ARG A 172 50.35 -26.00 -21.66
CA ARG A 172 50.02 -27.01 -22.68
C ARG A 172 49.37 -28.27 -22.08
N ALA A 173 48.44 -28.82 -22.81
CA ALA A 173 47.80 -30.09 -22.56
C ALA A 173 48.80 -31.24 -22.41
N ALA A 174 48.62 -32.11 -21.41
CA ALA A 174 49.30 -33.41 -21.33
C ALA A 174 48.27 -34.51 -21.06
N ARG A 175 48.48 -35.56 -21.85
CA ARG A 175 47.69 -36.77 -22.09
C ARG A 175 47.57 -37.70 -20.89
N GLU A 176 46.48 -38.47 -20.93
CA GLU A 176 46.18 -39.66 -20.13
C GLU A 176 47.31 -40.64 -19.95
N GLN A 177 47.45 -41.24 -18.78
CA GLN A 177 47.92 -42.59 -18.59
C GLN A 177 47.07 -43.31 -17.53
N ARG A 178 46.40 -44.39 -17.95
CA ARG A 178 45.68 -45.35 -17.11
C ARG A 178 46.69 -46.27 -16.41
N GLY A 179 46.51 -46.51 -15.13
CA GLY A 179 47.09 -47.59 -14.37
C GLY A 179 46.05 -48.58 -13.85
N PRO A 180 46.38 -49.86 -13.58
CA PRO A 180 45.43 -50.96 -13.51
C PRO A 180 44.76 -51.13 -12.12
N PRO A 181 43.67 -51.94 -12.03
CA PRO A 181 42.77 -51.97 -10.89
C PRO A 181 43.30 -52.78 -9.71
N ALA A 182 43.12 -52.29 -8.50
CA ALA A 182 43.43 -52.98 -7.26
C ALA A 182 42.22 -53.78 -6.75
N ARG A 183 42.48 -54.90 -6.17
CA ARG A 183 41.56 -55.91 -5.65
C ARG A 183 40.79 -55.48 -4.39
N PRO A 184 39.59 -56.05 -4.14
CA PRO A 184 38.73 -55.66 -3.04
C PRO A 184 39.21 -56.17 -1.68
N ARG A 185 39.10 -55.35 -0.65
CA ARG A 185 39.23 -55.67 0.76
C ARG A 185 37.90 -55.99 1.40
N PRO A 186 37.85 -56.79 2.46
CA PRO A 186 36.60 -57.32 3.02
C PRO A 186 35.76 -56.31 3.73
N ALA A 187 34.44 -56.55 3.75
CA ALA A 187 33.40 -55.77 4.33
C ALA A 187 33.53 -55.63 5.85
N THR A 188 33.47 -54.39 6.29
CA THR A 188 33.25 -54.01 7.71
C THR A 188 31.73 -53.96 7.97
N PRO A 189 31.23 -54.31 9.17
CA PRO A 189 29.78 -54.33 9.44
C PRO A 189 29.14 -52.96 9.37
N PRO A 190 27.82 -52.88 9.13
CA PRO A 190 27.15 -51.63 8.90
C PRO A 190 27.20 -50.72 10.11
N ALA A 191 27.79 -49.53 9.93
CA ALA A 191 27.68 -48.45 10.89
C ALA A 191 26.21 -48.04 11.04
N ALA A 192 25.81 -47.78 12.27
CA ALA A 192 24.50 -47.25 12.63
C ALA A 192 24.11 -46.10 11.71
N ALA A 193 22.82 -46.06 11.32
CA ALA A 193 22.27 -44.98 10.54
C ALA A 193 22.62 -43.60 11.18
N PRO A 194 23.02 -42.60 10.42
CA PRO A 194 23.23 -41.30 10.97
C PRO A 194 21.93 -40.81 11.57
N GLU A 195 21.97 -40.43 12.85
CA GLU A 195 20.93 -39.69 13.52
C GLU A 195 20.46 -38.58 12.57
N ARG A 196 19.14 -38.51 12.35
CA ARG A 196 18.48 -37.41 11.65
C ARG A 196 19.05 -36.13 12.21
N ALA A 197 19.78 -35.39 11.37
CA ALA A 197 20.20 -34.05 11.69
C ALA A 197 18.95 -33.29 12.16
N VAL A 198 18.99 -32.83 13.42
CA VAL A 198 17.98 -31.97 14.00
C VAL A 198 17.89 -30.77 13.08
N ARG A 199 16.81 -30.69 12.27
CA ARG A 199 16.48 -29.49 11.52
C ARG A 199 16.38 -28.40 12.55
N THR A 200 17.15 -27.36 12.41
CA THR A 200 17.13 -26.14 13.22
C THR A 200 15.67 -25.75 13.40
N ALA A 201 15.14 -25.89 14.61
CA ALA A 201 13.87 -25.31 15.01
C ALA A 201 13.93 -23.83 14.65
N GLY A 202 12.94 -23.33 13.91
CA GLY A 202 12.91 -21.92 13.51
C GLY A 202 13.09 -21.04 14.75
N VAL A 203 13.89 -19.99 14.62
CA VAL A 203 14.15 -19.08 15.74
C VAL A 203 12.83 -18.41 16.13
N ILE A 204 12.34 -18.69 17.34
CA ILE A 204 11.14 -18.08 17.91
C ILE A 204 11.46 -16.62 18.25
N ASP A 205 10.68 -15.71 17.72
CA ASP A 205 10.75 -14.27 18.02
C ASP A 205 9.81 -13.96 19.20
N GLY A 206 10.37 -13.96 20.41
CA GLY A 206 9.62 -13.77 21.66
C GLY A 206 10.11 -14.66 22.79
N PRO A 207 9.35 -14.74 23.89
CA PRO A 207 9.68 -15.60 25.02
C PRO A 207 9.61 -17.09 24.63
N PRO A 208 10.26 -17.99 25.40
CA PRO A 208 10.22 -19.41 25.14
C PRO A 208 8.80 -19.97 25.16
N PRO A 209 8.52 -21.09 24.46
CA PRO A 209 7.21 -21.74 24.49
C PRO A 209 6.72 -22.02 25.89
N PRO A 210 5.43 -21.83 26.20
CA PRO A 210 4.85 -22.21 27.46
C PRO A 210 4.80 -23.73 27.59
N VAL A 211 5.12 -24.22 28.79
CA VAL A 211 5.04 -25.65 29.17
C VAL A 211 3.64 -25.95 29.71
N ALA A 212 3.01 -27.03 29.21
CA ALA A 212 1.68 -27.44 29.68
C ALA A 212 1.63 -27.55 31.24
N PRO A 213 0.52 -27.11 31.87
CA PRO A 213 -0.73 -26.67 31.31
C PRO A 213 -0.74 -25.20 30.78
N ALA A 214 0.33 -24.43 31.05
CA ALA A 214 0.38 -23.03 30.59
C ALA A 214 0.20 -22.92 29.08
N VAL A 215 -0.55 -21.90 28.62
CA VAL A 215 -0.86 -21.65 27.21
C VAL A 215 -0.19 -20.38 26.69
N ILE A 216 0.34 -19.53 27.55
CA ILE A 216 1.01 -18.28 27.17
C ILE A 216 2.23 -18.00 28.05
N ASN A 217 3.31 -17.56 27.45
CA ASN A 217 4.43 -16.88 28.09
C ASN A 217 4.57 -15.47 27.54
N ARG A 218 4.97 -14.53 28.39
CA ARG A 218 5.16 -13.12 28.01
C ARG A 218 6.49 -12.61 28.55
N ASP A 219 7.17 -11.77 27.75
CA ASP A 219 8.37 -11.06 28.19
C ASP A 219 8.05 -9.66 28.74
N ALA A 220 9.09 -8.97 29.21
CA ALA A 220 8.95 -7.64 29.80
C ALA A 220 8.52 -6.57 28.78
N GLU A 221 8.76 -6.81 27.51
CA GLU A 221 8.39 -5.95 26.39
C GLU A 221 6.94 -6.20 25.91
N GLY A 222 6.24 -7.16 26.50
CA GLY A 222 4.86 -7.51 26.17
C GLY A 222 4.72 -8.47 24.97
N ARG A 223 5.83 -8.95 24.39
CA ARG A 223 5.78 -10.00 23.36
C ARG A 223 5.34 -11.32 23.99
N ALA A 224 4.58 -12.10 23.24
CA ALA A 224 4.04 -13.35 23.75
C ALA A 224 4.35 -14.54 22.84
N THR A 225 4.48 -15.72 23.48
CA THR A 225 4.45 -17.02 22.80
C THR A 225 3.26 -17.81 23.35
N ILE A 226 2.41 -18.28 22.45
CA ILE A 226 1.15 -18.96 22.73
C ILE A 226 1.27 -20.41 22.26
N ARG A 227 0.74 -21.35 23.04
CA ARG A 227 0.64 -22.76 22.67
C ARG A 227 -0.81 -23.11 22.32
N ALA A 228 -1.02 -23.61 21.12
CA ALA A 228 -2.31 -24.20 20.72
C ALA A 228 -2.56 -25.50 21.49
N THR A 229 -3.82 -25.81 21.76
CA THR A 229 -4.23 -27.04 22.44
C THR A 229 -5.03 -27.92 21.49
N ARG A 230 -4.62 -29.20 21.37
CA ARG A 230 -5.35 -30.19 20.55
C ARG A 230 -6.65 -30.57 21.24
N LEU A 231 -7.75 -30.57 20.49
CA LEU A 231 -9.05 -31.04 20.94
C LEU A 231 -9.03 -32.57 21.11
N THR A 232 -9.64 -33.05 22.21
CA THR A 232 -9.87 -34.46 22.49
C THR A 232 -11.34 -34.86 22.36
N GLU A 233 -12.20 -33.87 22.17
CA GLU A 233 -13.65 -34.01 21.97
C GLU A 233 -14.08 -33.16 20.76
N VAL A 234 -15.24 -33.44 20.22
CA VAL A 234 -15.81 -32.65 19.12
C VAL A 234 -16.36 -31.35 19.68
N LEU A 235 -15.93 -30.22 19.12
CA LEU A 235 -16.44 -28.92 19.46
C LEU A 235 -17.70 -28.62 18.63
N THR A 236 -18.75 -28.13 19.27
CA THR A 236 -20.00 -27.72 18.62
C THR A 236 -20.00 -26.24 18.40
N LEU A 237 -19.93 -25.79 17.16
CA LEU A 237 -19.91 -24.36 16.85
C LEU A 237 -21.31 -23.74 17.02
N ASP A 238 -21.68 -23.36 18.24
CA ASP A 238 -22.97 -22.75 18.55
C ASP A 238 -22.89 -21.38 19.23
N GLY A 239 -21.65 -20.94 19.58
CA GLY A 239 -21.38 -19.68 20.26
C GLY A 239 -21.50 -19.79 21.78
N GLN A 240 -21.64 -20.99 22.36
CA GLN A 240 -21.62 -21.22 23.80
C GLN A 240 -20.32 -21.91 24.16
N LEU A 241 -19.54 -21.33 25.04
CA LEU A 241 -18.25 -21.91 25.46
C LEU A 241 -18.51 -22.86 26.66
N ASP A 242 -19.26 -23.94 26.44
CA ASP A 242 -19.71 -24.87 27.48
C ASP A 242 -19.07 -26.26 27.40
N GLU A 243 -18.29 -26.55 26.35
CA GLU A 243 -17.51 -27.79 26.29
C GLU A 243 -16.44 -27.84 27.37
N SER A 244 -16.11 -29.06 27.78
CA SER A 244 -15.18 -29.32 28.87
C SER A 244 -13.79 -28.71 28.68
N VAL A 245 -13.38 -28.51 27.42
CA VAL A 245 -12.10 -27.90 27.05
C VAL A 245 -11.99 -26.45 27.57
N TYR A 246 -13.05 -25.67 27.53
CA TYR A 246 -13.06 -24.29 28.04
C TYR A 246 -12.96 -24.16 29.56
N ALA A 247 -13.28 -25.25 30.28
CA ALA A 247 -13.11 -25.32 31.74
C ALA A 247 -11.75 -25.91 32.15
N THR A 248 -11.16 -26.78 31.32
CA THR A 248 -9.93 -27.53 31.68
C THR A 248 -8.66 -26.89 31.14
N VAL A 249 -8.72 -26.21 29.99
CA VAL A 249 -7.59 -25.50 29.38
C VAL A 249 -7.53 -24.07 29.91
N PRO A 250 -6.39 -23.62 30.46
CA PRO A 250 -6.27 -22.22 30.86
C PRO A 250 -6.52 -21.26 29.71
N ALA A 251 -7.24 -20.17 29.97
CA ALA A 251 -7.47 -19.16 29.01
C ALA A 251 -6.22 -18.27 28.78
N ILE A 252 -6.08 -17.76 27.57
CA ILE A 252 -5.21 -16.63 27.27
C ILE A 252 -5.92 -15.39 27.80
N SER A 253 -5.51 -14.89 28.95
CA SER A 253 -5.99 -13.66 29.59
C SER A 253 -4.94 -12.56 29.43
N ASP A 254 -4.88 -11.58 30.26
CA ASP A 254 -3.82 -10.57 30.34
C ASP A 254 -3.57 -9.82 29.03
N PHE A 255 -4.65 -9.45 28.33
CA PHE A 255 -4.55 -8.52 27.21
C PHE A 255 -3.98 -7.18 27.72
N ILE A 256 -3.33 -6.44 26.83
CA ILE A 256 -2.65 -5.19 27.15
C ILE A 256 -3.24 -4.08 26.30
N GLN A 257 -3.50 -2.92 26.91
CA GLN A 257 -3.94 -1.74 26.17
C GLN A 257 -2.83 -1.23 25.26
N GLN A 258 -3.21 -0.95 24.00
CA GLN A 258 -2.45 -0.08 23.11
C GLN A 258 -2.92 1.35 23.26
N MET A 259 -4.23 1.54 23.41
CA MET A 259 -4.90 2.83 23.58
C MET A 259 -6.09 2.68 24.54
N PRO A 260 -6.38 3.69 25.37
CA PRO A 260 -5.72 4.99 25.49
C PRO A 260 -4.38 4.97 26.20
N ASP A 261 -4.17 4.02 27.15
CA ASP A 261 -3.02 3.97 28.04
C ASP A 261 -2.10 2.80 27.68
N PRO A 262 -1.05 3.01 26.85
CA PRO A 262 -0.17 1.94 26.40
C PRO A 262 0.47 1.19 27.56
N GLY A 263 0.35 -0.14 27.54
CA GLY A 263 0.90 -1.02 28.57
C GLY A 263 0.02 -1.22 29.80
N ALA A 264 -1.11 -0.49 29.92
CA ALA A 264 -2.07 -0.68 31.02
C ALA A 264 -2.87 -1.99 30.85
N PRO A 265 -3.44 -2.55 31.94
CA PRO A 265 -4.40 -3.63 31.84
C PRO A 265 -5.70 -3.16 31.15
N PRO A 266 -6.44 -4.06 30.49
CA PRO A 266 -7.73 -3.71 29.88
C PRO A 266 -8.75 -3.31 30.94
N THR A 267 -9.66 -2.37 30.56
CA THR A 267 -10.74 -1.97 31.48
C THR A 267 -11.88 -3.00 31.57
N GLU A 268 -11.93 -3.93 30.62
CA GLU A 268 -12.86 -5.05 30.59
C GLU A 268 -12.12 -6.33 30.23
N LYS A 269 -12.37 -7.41 30.95
CA LYS A 269 -11.69 -8.69 30.80
C LYS A 269 -11.97 -9.35 29.43
N THR A 270 -10.98 -10.07 28.91
CA THR A 270 -11.11 -10.95 27.74
C THR A 270 -10.32 -12.22 28.02
N ASP A 271 -10.95 -13.39 27.84
CA ASP A 271 -10.30 -14.69 27.85
C ASP A 271 -10.42 -15.33 26.48
N ALA A 272 -9.36 -15.91 25.96
CA ALA A 272 -9.36 -16.53 24.64
C ALA A 272 -8.68 -17.91 24.68
N TRP A 273 -9.06 -18.78 23.75
CA TRP A 273 -8.52 -20.14 23.57
C TRP A 273 -8.16 -20.35 22.11
N ILE A 274 -7.02 -20.98 21.87
CA ILE A 274 -6.58 -21.42 20.53
C ILE A 274 -6.53 -22.95 20.57
N LEU A 275 -7.48 -23.55 19.88
CA LEU A 275 -7.71 -24.98 19.84
C LEU A 275 -7.60 -25.50 18.42
N PHE A 276 -7.34 -26.78 18.21
CA PHE A 276 -7.31 -27.37 16.89
C PHE A 276 -7.63 -28.86 16.91
N ASP A 277 -8.14 -29.35 15.80
CA ASP A 277 -8.29 -30.77 15.50
C ASP A 277 -7.53 -31.14 14.21
N GLU A 278 -7.88 -32.22 13.55
CA GLU A 278 -7.24 -32.65 12.31
C GLU A 278 -7.61 -31.80 11.07
N ALA A 279 -8.70 -31.05 11.13
CA ALA A 279 -9.27 -30.31 9.99
C ALA A 279 -9.26 -28.79 10.16
N ASN A 280 -9.37 -28.31 11.42
CA ASN A 280 -9.68 -26.93 11.70
C ASN A 280 -8.82 -26.34 12.81
N LEU A 281 -8.58 -25.05 12.72
CA LEU A 281 -8.18 -24.16 13.81
C LEU A 281 -9.44 -23.53 14.41
N TYR A 282 -9.58 -23.61 15.73
CA TYR A 282 -10.68 -22.98 16.48
C TYR A 282 -10.17 -21.84 17.34
N VAL A 283 -10.93 -20.76 17.39
CA VAL A 283 -10.65 -19.64 18.29
C VAL A 283 -11.92 -19.34 19.08
N GLY A 284 -11.90 -19.66 20.38
CA GLY A 284 -12.94 -19.27 21.31
C GLY A 284 -12.56 -18.00 22.06
N ALA A 285 -13.49 -17.11 22.34
CA ALA A 285 -13.24 -16.02 23.27
C ALA A 285 -14.48 -15.66 24.09
N ARG A 286 -14.26 -15.43 25.41
CA ARG A 286 -15.25 -14.91 26.36
C ARG A 286 -14.90 -13.45 26.65
N ILE A 287 -15.82 -12.56 26.32
CA ILE A 287 -15.60 -11.12 26.26
C ILE A 287 -16.56 -10.45 27.25
N TRP A 288 -16.02 -10.07 28.43
CA TRP A 288 -16.78 -9.38 29.45
C TRP A 288 -17.01 -7.91 29.07
N ASP A 289 -18.14 -7.39 29.44
CA ASP A 289 -18.46 -5.99 29.36
C ASP A 289 -19.41 -5.59 30.49
N SER A 290 -18.98 -4.62 31.30
CA SER A 290 -19.78 -4.13 32.44
C SER A 290 -21.00 -3.32 32.03
N ALA A 291 -21.08 -2.88 30.77
CA ALA A 291 -22.23 -2.18 30.25
C ALA A 291 -23.33 -3.16 29.80
N PRO A 292 -24.61 -2.74 29.88
CA PRO A 292 -25.70 -3.55 29.35
C PRO A 292 -25.60 -3.69 27.83
N PRO A 293 -26.13 -4.76 27.23
CA PRO A 293 -26.07 -5.00 25.78
C PRO A 293 -26.60 -3.85 24.91
N SER A 294 -27.50 -3.00 25.43
CA SER A 294 -28.02 -1.82 24.73
C SER A 294 -26.99 -0.70 24.53
N GLU A 295 -25.88 -0.72 25.27
CA GLU A 295 -24.77 0.24 25.17
C GLU A 295 -23.61 -0.29 24.33
N TRP A 296 -23.62 -1.58 23.97
CA TRP A 296 -22.61 -2.13 23.09
C TRP A 296 -22.72 -1.53 21.69
N ILE A 297 -21.61 -1.18 21.10
CA ILE A 297 -21.58 -0.70 19.72
C ILE A 297 -21.52 -1.92 18.79
N ALA A 298 -22.64 -2.63 18.68
CA ALA A 298 -22.84 -3.78 17.81
C ALA A 298 -24.05 -3.50 16.91
N ASN A 299 -23.83 -2.96 15.73
CA ASN A 299 -24.86 -2.43 14.86
C ASN A 299 -24.65 -2.76 13.38
N GLU A 300 -23.83 -3.76 13.08
CA GLU A 300 -23.55 -4.26 11.74
C GLU A 300 -23.43 -5.78 11.76
N MET A 301 -24.18 -6.47 10.89
CA MET A 301 -24.11 -7.93 10.75
C MET A 301 -23.63 -8.36 9.36
N ARG A 302 -23.64 -7.46 8.40
CA ARG A 302 -23.34 -7.74 6.99
C ARG A 302 -21.88 -8.20 6.85
N ARG A 303 -21.68 -9.35 6.16
CA ARG A 303 -20.36 -9.89 5.89
C ARG A 303 -19.48 -8.85 5.17
N ASP A 304 -18.21 -8.74 5.56
CA ASP A 304 -17.15 -7.89 4.99
C ASP A 304 -17.44 -6.39 4.99
N SER A 305 -18.44 -5.95 5.79
CA SER A 305 -18.74 -4.54 5.94
C SER A 305 -17.61 -3.80 6.64
N GLU A 306 -17.19 -2.65 6.09
CA GLU A 306 -16.22 -1.76 6.75
C GLU A 306 -16.69 -1.29 8.13
N GLN A 307 -17.99 -1.31 8.39
CA GLN A 307 -18.57 -0.87 9.65
C GLN A 307 -18.31 -1.86 10.79
N LEU A 308 -18.08 -3.15 10.49
CA LEU A 308 -17.68 -4.14 11.49
C LEU A 308 -16.40 -3.74 12.23
N PHE A 309 -15.47 -3.05 11.54
CA PHE A 309 -14.23 -2.56 12.13
C PHE A 309 -14.47 -1.51 13.23
N ARG A 310 -15.60 -0.81 13.18
CA ARG A 310 -15.98 0.25 14.11
C ARG A 310 -16.82 -0.24 15.30
N ASN A 311 -17.28 -1.49 15.26
CA ASN A 311 -18.06 -2.11 16.33
C ASN A 311 -17.17 -2.59 17.49
N ASP A 312 -17.79 -2.92 18.61
CA ASP A 312 -17.20 -3.81 19.61
C ASP A 312 -16.94 -5.14 18.89
N ASN A 313 -15.67 -5.50 18.73
CA ASN A 313 -15.30 -6.64 17.90
C ASN A 313 -14.09 -7.38 18.46
N PHE A 314 -13.96 -8.63 18.04
CA PHE A 314 -12.84 -9.48 18.31
C PHE A 314 -12.17 -9.91 17.00
N TRP A 315 -10.86 -9.75 16.91
CA TRP A 315 -10.05 -10.04 15.75
C TRP A 315 -8.99 -11.06 16.02
N VAL A 316 -8.78 -11.91 15.05
CA VAL A 316 -7.68 -12.87 15.00
C VAL A 316 -6.93 -12.64 13.69
N ILE A 317 -5.61 -12.49 13.74
CA ILE A 317 -4.77 -12.63 12.55
C ILE A 317 -3.84 -13.83 12.73
N VAL A 318 -3.56 -14.52 11.63
CA VAL A 318 -2.60 -15.63 11.58
C VAL A 318 -1.61 -15.41 10.44
N ASP A 319 -0.32 -15.38 10.78
CA ASP A 319 0.81 -15.40 9.88
C ASP A 319 1.32 -16.84 9.77
N THR A 320 0.77 -17.57 8.84
CA THR A 320 0.99 -19.01 8.66
C THR A 320 2.37 -19.34 8.10
N PHE A 321 3.07 -18.36 7.55
CA PHE A 321 4.44 -18.48 7.04
C PHE A 321 5.50 -18.03 8.04
N TYR A 322 5.08 -17.38 9.13
CA TYR A 322 5.97 -16.75 10.09
C TYR A 322 6.95 -15.78 9.42
N ASP A 323 6.47 -15.05 8.44
CA ASP A 323 7.27 -14.06 7.72
C ASP A 323 7.19 -12.66 8.34
N ARG A 324 6.30 -12.48 9.34
CA ARG A 324 6.11 -11.23 10.09
C ARG A 324 5.68 -10.04 9.23
N ARG A 325 5.05 -10.30 8.09
CA ARG A 325 4.67 -9.28 7.09
C ARG A 325 3.31 -9.54 6.46
N ASN A 326 3.01 -10.81 6.23
CA ASN A 326 1.78 -11.25 5.58
C ASN A 326 0.98 -12.07 6.58
N ALA A 327 -0.34 -11.86 6.58
CA ALA A 327 -1.24 -12.59 7.47
C ALA A 327 -2.62 -12.66 6.84
N VAL A 328 -3.46 -13.52 7.37
CA VAL A 328 -4.90 -13.50 7.12
C VAL A 328 -5.63 -13.18 8.42
N ALA A 329 -6.74 -12.46 8.29
CA ALA A 329 -7.53 -11.96 9.40
C ALA A 329 -8.93 -12.54 9.38
N PHE A 330 -9.47 -12.82 10.57
CA PHE A 330 -10.84 -13.23 10.81
C PHE A 330 -11.38 -12.40 11.97
N PHE A 331 -12.60 -11.89 11.86
CA PHE A 331 -13.17 -11.07 12.91
C PHE A 331 -14.69 -11.13 12.96
N SER A 332 -15.21 -10.90 14.16
CA SER A 332 -16.64 -10.84 14.41
C SER A 332 -16.97 -9.82 15.49
N ASN A 333 -18.23 -9.46 15.59
CA ASN A 333 -18.82 -8.65 16.66
C ASN A 333 -19.88 -9.46 17.42
N ALA A 334 -20.48 -8.85 18.46
CA ALA A 334 -21.49 -9.50 19.29
C ALA A 334 -22.80 -9.91 18.57
N LEU A 335 -22.98 -9.53 17.29
CA LEU A 335 -24.11 -9.91 16.44
C LEU A 335 -23.76 -11.04 15.46
N GLY A 336 -22.56 -11.62 15.52
CA GLY A 336 -22.10 -12.64 14.58
C GLY A 336 -21.80 -12.11 13.17
N GLY A 337 -21.59 -10.81 13.02
CA GLY A 337 -21.11 -10.23 11.76
C GLY A 337 -19.76 -10.83 11.39
N MET A 338 -19.63 -11.37 10.17
CA MET A 338 -18.42 -12.02 9.68
C MET A 338 -17.56 -11.04 8.89
N GLY A 339 -16.26 -11.05 9.13
CA GLY A 339 -15.33 -10.35 8.28
C GLY A 339 -14.01 -11.07 8.17
N ASP A 340 -13.43 -11.03 6.99
CA ASP A 340 -12.12 -11.60 6.71
C ASP A 340 -11.27 -10.68 5.83
N ALA A 341 -9.96 -10.86 5.83
CA ALA A 341 -9.06 -10.08 4.99
C ALA A 341 -7.69 -10.74 4.83
N ALA A 342 -7.05 -10.52 3.70
CA ALA A 342 -5.64 -10.82 3.51
C ALA A 342 -4.80 -9.56 3.73
N ILE A 343 -3.76 -9.66 4.56
CA ILE A 343 -2.81 -8.59 4.85
C ILE A 343 -1.51 -8.89 4.11
N THR A 344 -1.06 -7.95 3.28
CA THR A 344 0.20 -8.07 2.53
C THR A 344 1.14 -6.94 2.94
N ASN A 345 2.38 -7.28 3.32
CA ASN A 345 3.44 -6.32 3.71
C ASN A 345 3.02 -5.34 4.82
N GLU A 346 2.26 -5.78 5.82
CA GLU A 346 1.71 -4.91 6.88
C GLU A 346 0.91 -3.71 6.31
N GLY A 347 0.41 -3.84 5.08
CA GLY A 347 -0.33 -2.81 4.37
C GLY A 347 -1.83 -2.84 4.66
N ASN A 348 -2.60 -2.15 3.81
CA ASN A 348 -4.05 -2.18 3.91
C ASN A 348 -4.58 -3.59 3.66
N PRO A 349 -5.56 -4.05 4.47
CA PRO A 349 -6.15 -5.36 4.30
C PRO A 349 -6.95 -5.42 2.99
N ASN A 350 -6.75 -6.49 2.23
CA ASN A 350 -7.64 -6.88 1.14
C ASN A 350 -8.84 -7.65 1.72
N ARG A 351 -10.00 -7.01 1.78
CA ARG A 351 -11.26 -7.55 2.32
C ARG A 351 -12.06 -8.33 1.28
N ASP A 352 -11.60 -8.36 0.04
CA ASP A 352 -12.22 -9.14 -1.02
C ASP A 352 -11.64 -10.56 -1.10
N TRP A 353 -10.76 -10.91 -0.17
CA TRP A 353 -10.33 -12.28 0.06
C TRP A 353 -11.43 -13.01 0.85
N ASN A 354 -12.10 -13.95 0.22
CA ASN A 354 -13.28 -14.64 0.75
C ASN A 354 -13.00 -16.14 1.01
N PRO A 355 -12.39 -16.50 2.15
CA PRO A 355 -12.20 -17.89 2.53
C PRO A 355 -13.51 -18.50 3.04
N VAL A 356 -13.56 -19.82 3.05
CA VAL A 356 -14.65 -20.52 3.75
C VAL A 356 -14.23 -20.76 5.20
N TRP A 357 -14.96 -20.17 6.09
CA TRP A 357 -14.87 -20.33 7.55
C TRP A 357 -16.24 -20.06 8.17
N ASP A 358 -16.40 -20.35 9.45
CA ASP A 358 -17.65 -20.05 10.16
C ASP A 358 -17.40 -19.40 11.52
N VAL A 359 -18.40 -18.70 12.03
CA VAL A 359 -18.39 -18.06 13.34
C VAL A 359 -19.78 -18.08 13.95
N ARG A 360 -19.83 -18.31 15.26
CA ARG A 360 -21.02 -18.14 16.09
C ARG A 360 -20.70 -17.24 17.27
N THR A 361 -21.70 -16.49 17.69
CA THR A 361 -21.61 -15.62 18.87
C THR A 361 -22.78 -15.89 19.79
N GLY A 362 -22.50 -15.92 21.08
CA GLY A 362 -23.46 -16.08 22.13
C GLY A 362 -23.47 -14.90 23.09
N ARG A 363 -24.42 -14.89 24.03
CA ARG A 363 -24.50 -13.91 25.13
C ARG A 363 -24.53 -14.64 26.46
N PHE A 364 -23.86 -14.09 27.46
CA PHE A 364 -23.91 -14.55 28.84
C PHE A 364 -24.08 -13.36 29.78
N GLU A 365 -24.36 -13.62 31.07
CA GLU A 365 -24.46 -12.54 32.05
C GLU A 365 -23.11 -11.82 32.21
N GLY A 366 -23.04 -10.54 31.78
CA GLY A 366 -21.83 -9.71 31.82
C GLY A 366 -20.99 -9.75 30.57
N GLY A 367 -21.48 -10.23 29.41
CA GLY A 367 -20.73 -10.18 28.17
C GLY A 367 -21.26 -11.00 27.01
N TRP A 368 -20.38 -11.29 26.08
CA TRP A 368 -20.67 -12.09 24.89
C TRP A 368 -19.50 -13.05 24.61
N THR A 369 -19.80 -14.06 23.79
CA THR A 369 -18.86 -15.09 23.36
C THR A 369 -18.68 -15.09 21.87
N VAL A 370 -17.56 -15.55 21.38
CA VAL A 370 -17.31 -15.84 19.99
C VAL A 370 -16.59 -17.16 19.83
N GLU A 371 -17.05 -17.97 18.90
CA GLU A 371 -16.39 -19.19 18.42
C GLU A 371 -16.16 -19.10 16.93
N MET A 372 -14.92 -19.27 16.49
CA MET A 372 -14.50 -19.27 15.10
C MET A 372 -13.99 -20.66 14.73
N GLU A 373 -14.48 -21.21 13.61
CA GLU A 373 -13.96 -22.42 12.97
C GLU A 373 -13.28 -22.05 11.65
N ILE A 374 -11.98 -22.27 11.58
CA ILE A 374 -11.14 -21.89 10.43
C ILE A 374 -10.52 -23.15 9.85
N PRO A 375 -11.08 -23.72 8.77
CA PRO A 375 -10.55 -24.91 8.14
C PRO A 375 -9.11 -24.72 7.64
N PHE A 376 -8.20 -25.64 7.95
CA PHE A 376 -6.82 -25.57 7.44
C PHE A 376 -6.74 -25.51 5.92
N ARG A 377 -7.67 -26.12 5.21
CA ARG A 377 -7.78 -26.03 3.75
C ARG A 377 -8.09 -24.62 3.22
N SER A 378 -8.58 -23.73 4.07
CA SER A 378 -8.79 -22.31 3.73
C SER A 378 -7.54 -21.46 3.95
N LEU A 379 -6.49 -22.04 4.56
CA LEU A 379 -5.22 -21.42 4.86
C LEU A 379 -4.11 -21.96 3.97
N ARG A 380 -3.10 -21.13 3.73
CA ARG A 380 -1.84 -21.54 3.11
C ARG A 380 -0.76 -21.51 4.19
N TYR A 381 0.03 -22.58 4.31
CA TYR A 381 1.07 -22.69 5.35
C TYR A 381 2.25 -23.54 4.85
N ARG A 382 3.34 -23.52 5.58
CA ARG A 382 4.52 -24.32 5.26
C ARG A 382 4.23 -25.80 5.52
N PRO A 383 4.74 -26.72 4.67
CA PRO A 383 4.61 -28.16 4.95
C PRO A 383 5.38 -28.55 6.22
N GLY A 384 4.85 -29.52 6.94
CA GLY A 384 5.49 -30.16 8.11
C GLY A 384 4.61 -30.17 9.35
N PRO A 385 4.84 -31.10 10.29
CA PRO A 385 3.99 -31.27 11.45
C PRO A 385 4.21 -30.16 12.51
N ASP A 386 5.45 -29.70 12.66
CA ASP A 386 5.82 -28.70 13.66
C ASP A 386 5.65 -27.30 13.11
N GLN A 387 4.47 -26.69 13.33
CA GLN A 387 4.16 -25.36 12.86
C GLN A 387 4.60 -24.29 13.87
N ILE A 388 5.22 -23.23 13.33
CA ILE A 388 5.44 -21.97 14.05
C ILE A 388 4.75 -20.90 13.23
N TRP A 389 3.71 -20.27 13.79
CA TRP A 389 2.96 -19.21 13.13
C TRP A 389 3.06 -17.89 13.92
N GLY A 390 2.74 -16.78 13.31
CA GLY A 390 2.41 -15.55 14.01
C GLY A 390 0.92 -15.53 14.33
N ILE A 391 0.54 -15.03 15.51
CA ILE A 391 -0.86 -14.85 15.88
C ILE A 391 -1.05 -13.53 16.63
N GLN A 392 -2.09 -12.79 16.31
CA GLN A 392 -2.50 -11.64 17.10
C GLN A 392 -3.98 -11.72 17.41
N LEU A 393 -4.31 -11.48 18.66
CA LEU A 393 -5.67 -11.33 19.14
C LEU A 393 -5.88 -9.88 19.55
N ARG A 394 -6.99 -9.30 19.11
CA ARG A 394 -7.36 -7.91 19.43
C ARG A 394 -8.83 -7.80 19.78
N ARG A 395 -9.12 -7.08 20.83
CA ARG A 395 -10.47 -6.58 21.12
C ARG A 395 -10.53 -5.07 20.89
N ASN A 396 -11.62 -4.60 20.29
CA ASN A 396 -12.03 -3.20 20.29
C ASN A 396 -13.19 -3.03 21.27
N LEU A 397 -13.03 -2.13 22.22
CA LEU A 397 -14.09 -1.66 23.09
C LEU A 397 -14.50 -0.26 22.63
N ALA A 398 -15.41 -0.22 21.65
CA ALA A 398 -15.70 1.00 20.88
C ALA A 398 -16.29 2.12 21.76
N ARG A 399 -17.17 1.79 22.73
CA ARG A 399 -17.76 2.78 23.65
C ARG A 399 -16.73 3.52 24.52
N LYS A 400 -15.58 2.89 24.83
CA LYS A 400 -14.47 3.48 25.60
C LYS A 400 -13.34 3.97 24.70
N ASN A 401 -13.44 3.76 23.37
CA ASN A 401 -12.37 4.01 22.40
C ASN A 401 -11.05 3.36 22.85
N GLU A 402 -11.14 2.11 23.35
CA GLU A 402 -10.07 1.31 23.91
C GLU A 402 -9.73 0.15 22.98
N TRP A 403 -8.42 -0.06 22.75
CA TRP A 403 -7.89 -1.13 21.90
C TRP A 403 -6.93 -1.97 22.72
N VAL A 404 -7.21 -3.27 22.86
CA VAL A 404 -6.41 -4.21 23.62
C VAL A 404 -5.93 -5.35 22.74
N PHE A 405 -4.70 -5.82 23.00
CA PHE A 405 -4.02 -6.82 22.21
C PHE A 405 -3.37 -7.87 23.10
N VAL A 406 -3.19 -9.08 22.58
CA VAL A 406 -2.38 -10.09 23.28
C VAL A 406 -0.89 -9.74 23.22
N SER A 407 -0.43 -9.11 22.13
CA SER A 407 0.93 -8.56 21.97
C SER A 407 0.80 -7.15 21.38
N PRO A 408 0.84 -6.08 22.20
CA PRO A 408 0.48 -4.75 21.73
C PRO A 408 1.48 -4.20 20.73
N PRO A 409 1.03 -3.76 19.55
CA PRO A 409 1.88 -3.03 18.61
C PRO A 409 2.19 -1.64 19.16
N PRO A 410 3.26 -0.96 18.66
CA PRO A 410 3.59 0.40 19.05
C PRO A 410 2.42 1.37 18.87
N ILE A 411 2.25 2.30 19.81
CA ILE A 411 1.17 3.30 19.77
C ILE A 411 1.22 4.17 18.49
N SER A 412 2.40 4.32 17.88
CA SER A 412 2.58 5.05 16.61
C SER A 412 1.72 4.49 15.46
N VAL A 413 1.37 3.21 15.49
CA VAL A 413 0.48 2.55 14.51
C VAL A 413 -0.99 2.74 14.87
N GLY A 414 -1.30 3.32 16.01
CA GLY A 414 -2.55 3.80 16.60
C GLY A 414 -3.86 3.06 16.28
N GLY A 415 -4.64 2.80 17.31
CA GLY A 415 -6.03 2.33 17.23
C GLY A 415 -6.21 1.07 16.39
N GLY A 416 -7.27 1.04 15.62
CA GLY A 416 -7.64 -0.13 14.80
C GLY A 416 -6.58 -0.62 13.82
N GLY A 417 -5.71 0.24 13.31
CA GLY A 417 -4.64 -0.12 12.38
C GLY A 417 -3.54 -1.00 12.98
N GLY A 418 -3.41 -1.01 14.30
CA GLY A 418 -2.40 -1.82 15.00
C GLY A 418 -2.50 -3.32 14.72
N ILE A 419 -3.69 -3.85 14.41
CA ILE A 419 -3.88 -5.27 14.09
C ILE A 419 -3.14 -5.68 12.81
N PHE A 420 -2.90 -4.77 11.87
CA PHE A 420 -2.20 -5.04 10.62
C PHE A 420 -0.68 -5.04 10.76
N ARG A 421 -0.18 -4.70 11.97
CA ARG A 421 1.24 -4.77 12.30
C ARG A 421 1.65 -6.21 12.62
N VAL A 422 1.80 -7.02 11.57
CA VAL A 422 2.09 -8.47 11.66
C VAL A 422 3.41 -8.73 12.40
N SER A 423 4.39 -7.84 12.27
CA SER A 423 5.67 -7.94 12.97
C SER A 423 5.57 -7.81 14.49
N ALA A 424 4.46 -7.31 15.03
CA ALA A 424 4.17 -7.24 16.46
C ALA A 424 3.32 -8.42 16.96
N ALA A 425 2.93 -9.35 16.10
CA ALA A 425 2.14 -10.52 16.49
C ALA A 425 2.92 -11.43 17.45
N ALA A 426 2.21 -12.10 18.35
CA ALA A 426 2.73 -13.17 19.17
C ALA A 426 3.16 -14.37 18.32
N THR A 427 3.94 -15.28 18.90
CA THR A 427 4.30 -16.55 18.25
C THR A 427 3.34 -17.65 18.69
N LEU A 428 2.79 -18.40 17.75
CA LEU A 428 1.95 -19.57 18.00
C LEU A 428 2.76 -20.85 17.74
N VAL A 429 2.77 -21.75 18.70
CA VAL A 429 3.46 -23.04 18.68
C VAL A 429 2.53 -24.18 19.08
N GLY A 430 2.98 -25.43 18.89
CA GLY A 430 2.22 -26.63 19.29
C GLY A 430 1.04 -26.94 18.39
N LEU A 431 0.98 -26.33 17.21
CA LEU A 431 -0.05 -26.58 16.21
C LEU A 431 0.43 -27.71 15.28
N GLU A 432 -0.39 -28.73 15.13
CA GLU A 432 -0.21 -29.83 14.17
C GLU A 432 -1.22 -29.64 13.02
N VAL A 433 -0.73 -29.50 11.81
CA VAL A 433 -1.57 -29.27 10.64
C VAL A 433 -1.52 -30.48 9.68
N PRO A 434 -2.59 -30.78 8.94
CA PRO A 434 -2.57 -31.85 7.96
C PRO A 434 -1.49 -31.61 6.90
N GLU A 435 -0.94 -32.70 6.37
CA GLU A 435 -0.17 -32.61 5.12
C GLU A 435 -1.11 -32.07 4.04
N GLY A 436 -0.77 -30.89 3.47
CA GLY A 436 -1.69 -30.13 2.66
C GLY A 436 -2.30 -30.92 1.53
N SER A 437 -3.61 -30.87 1.40
CA SER A 437 -4.35 -31.40 0.28
C SER A 437 -4.21 -30.49 -0.94
N LYS A 438 -4.14 -31.07 -2.13
CA LYS A 438 -4.31 -30.36 -3.38
C LYS A 438 -5.78 -29.92 -3.44
N ASN A 439 -6.04 -28.68 -3.09
CA ASN A 439 -7.38 -28.12 -3.07
C ASN A 439 -7.81 -27.77 -4.51
N LEU A 440 -8.85 -28.42 -5.00
CA LEU A 440 -9.49 -28.09 -6.28
C LEU A 440 -10.86 -27.46 -5.98
N GLU A 441 -11.04 -26.21 -6.40
CA GLU A 441 -12.31 -25.51 -6.33
C GLU A 441 -12.81 -25.22 -7.73
N ILE A 442 -14.08 -25.50 -8.00
CA ILE A 442 -14.75 -25.23 -9.28
C ILE A 442 -15.99 -24.39 -8.97
N LYS A 443 -16.08 -23.19 -9.55
CA LYS A 443 -17.16 -22.23 -9.31
C LYS A 443 -17.83 -21.84 -10.64
N PRO A 444 -18.74 -22.69 -11.19
CA PRO A 444 -19.58 -22.31 -12.32
C PRO A 444 -20.55 -21.21 -11.91
N TYR A 445 -20.89 -20.33 -12.86
CA TYR A 445 -21.92 -19.33 -12.69
C TYR A 445 -22.82 -19.25 -13.92
N GLY A 446 -24.05 -18.79 -13.69
CA GLY A 446 -24.98 -18.36 -14.72
C GLY A 446 -25.53 -16.98 -14.38
N ILE A 447 -25.69 -16.18 -15.41
CA ILE A 447 -26.24 -14.84 -15.31
C ILE A 447 -27.29 -14.61 -16.40
N GLY A 448 -28.37 -13.95 -16.07
CA GLY A 448 -29.38 -13.51 -17.03
C GLY A 448 -29.88 -12.13 -16.67
N GLY A 449 -30.17 -11.32 -17.68
CA GLY A 449 -30.57 -9.97 -17.49
C GLY A 449 -31.55 -9.42 -18.54
N LEU A 450 -32.16 -8.30 -18.20
CA LEU A 450 -32.96 -7.47 -19.11
C LEU A 450 -32.43 -6.05 -19.02
N SER A 451 -32.11 -5.46 -20.16
CA SER A 451 -31.59 -4.09 -20.22
C SER A 451 -32.41 -3.18 -21.12
N THR A 452 -32.49 -1.93 -20.77
CA THR A 452 -33.05 -0.83 -21.59
C THR A 452 -32.03 0.29 -21.56
N ASN A 453 -31.63 0.79 -22.73
CA ASN A 453 -30.75 1.95 -22.85
C ASN A 453 -31.36 2.93 -23.89
N LEU A 454 -32.00 3.97 -23.39
CA LEU A 454 -32.63 5.00 -24.23
C LEU A 454 -31.66 6.11 -24.64
N ALA A 455 -30.50 6.17 -24.04
CA ALA A 455 -29.42 7.07 -24.42
C ALA A 455 -28.55 6.53 -25.56
N ALA A 456 -28.67 5.24 -25.90
CA ALA A 456 -27.97 4.65 -27.04
C ALA A 456 -28.57 5.09 -28.39
N THR A 457 -27.77 5.01 -29.43
CA THR A 457 -28.21 5.31 -30.81
C THR A 457 -27.96 4.10 -31.70
N PRO A 458 -28.99 3.31 -32.11
CA PRO A 458 -30.41 3.47 -31.76
C PRO A 458 -30.75 3.06 -30.31
N PRO A 459 -31.82 3.62 -29.73
CA PRO A 459 -32.27 3.22 -28.39
C PRO A 459 -32.68 1.76 -28.32
N THR A 460 -32.30 1.07 -27.25
CA THR A 460 -32.67 -0.32 -27.01
C THR A 460 -33.66 -0.45 -25.84
N ARG A 461 -34.63 -1.40 -25.94
CA ARG A 461 -35.66 -1.61 -24.91
C ARG A 461 -35.80 -3.10 -24.62
N ASN A 462 -35.75 -3.45 -23.34
CA ASN A 462 -35.99 -4.79 -22.83
C ASN A 462 -35.21 -5.88 -23.60
N VAL A 463 -33.92 -5.60 -23.86
CA VAL A 463 -33.03 -6.56 -24.50
C VAL A 463 -32.64 -7.60 -23.47
N GLY A 464 -32.96 -8.86 -23.74
CA GLY A 464 -32.53 -9.98 -22.91
C GLY A 464 -31.09 -10.33 -23.19
N ASP A 465 -30.33 -10.57 -22.15
CA ASP A 465 -28.96 -11.03 -22.18
C ASP A 465 -28.78 -12.20 -21.22
N GLY A 466 -27.94 -13.15 -21.59
CA GLY A 466 -27.64 -14.32 -20.77
C GLY A 466 -26.22 -14.81 -21.02
N ASN A 467 -25.51 -15.14 -19.94
CA ASN A 467 -24.15 -15.60 -20.01
C ASN A 467 -23.88 -16.67 -18.95
N ALA A 468 -22.86 -17.52 -19.20
CA ALA A 468 -22.39 -18.51 -18.25
C ALA A 468 -20.87 -18.65 -18.35
N GLY A 469 -20.24 -18.91 -17.23
CA GLY A 469 -18.80 -19.11 -17.18
C GLY A 469 -18.39 -19.98 -15.98
N VAL A 470 -17.09 -20.15 -15.82
CA VAL A 470 -16.55 -20.97 -14.76
C VAL A 470 -15.20 -20.42 -14.30
N ASP A 471 -15.02 -20.39 -12.99
CA ASP A 471 -13.73 -20.16 -12.34
C ASP A 471 -13.25 -21.48 -11.74
N VAL A 472 -11.96 -21.79 -11.91
CA VAL A 472 -11.31 -22.99 -11.39
C VAL A 472 -10.07 -22.59 -10.63
N LYS A 473 -10.01 -22.97 -9.35
CA LYS A 473 -8.84 -22.74 -8.50
C LYS A 473 -8.19 -24.07 -8.16
N TYR A 474 -6.88 -24.17 -8.35
CA TYR A 474 -6.11 -25.36 -8.08
C TYR A 474 -4.84 -25.07 -7.29
N GLY A 475 -4.68 -25.70 -6.15
CA GLY A 475 -3.44 -25.69 -5.38
C GLY A 475 -2.35 -26.52 -6.07
N ILE A 476 -1.45 -25.86 -6.81
CA ILE A 476 -0.30 -26.54 -7.44
C ILE A 476 0.60 -27.12 -6.35
N THR A 477 0.85 -26.32 -5.33
CA THR A 477 1.51 -26.72 -4.08
C THR A 477 0.76 -26.06 -2.92
N GLN A 478 1.14 -26.34 -1.69
CA GLN A 478 0.56 -25.67 -0.51
C GLN A 478 0.71 -24.14 -0.56
N ASN A 479 1.72 -23.63 -1.29
CA ASN A 479 2.10 -22.22 -1.32
C ASN A 479 1.85 -21.55 -2.67
N LEU A 480 1.48 -22.30 -3.69
CA LEU A 480 1.29 -21.81 -5.06
C LEU A 480 -0.07 -22.25 -5.59
N THR A 481 -0.88 -21.30 -5.99
CA THR A 481 -2.23 -21.52 -6.52
C THR A 481 -2.31 -21.04 -7.96
N ALA A 482 -2.96 -21.84 -8.80
CA ALA A 482 -3.41 -21.45 -10.13
C ALA A 482 -4.92 -21.19 -10.11
N ASP A 483 -5.32 -20.08 -10.66
CA ASP A 483 -6.70 -19.70 -10.89
C ASP A 483 -6.92 -19.54 -12.39
N PHE A 484 -7.96 -20.17 -12.92
CA PHE A 484 -8.38 -20.08 -14.30
C PHE A 484 -9.79 -19.56 -14.38
N THR A 485 -10.05 -18.71 -15.37
CA THR A 485 -11.37 -18.17 -15.62
C THR A 485 -11.71 -18.34 -17.11
N TYR A 486 -12.92 -18.73 -17.38
CA TYR A 486 -13.47 -18.77 -18.72
C TYR A 486 -14.77 -17.98 -18.75
N ASN A 487 -14.84 -17.05 -19.71
CA ASN A 487 -15.97 -16.15 -19.89
C ASN A 487 -16.30 -15.35 -18.62
N THR A 488 -15.28 -14.66 -18.10
CA THR A 488 -15.34 -13.94 -16.82
C THR A 488 -16.49 -12.95 -16.78
N ASP A 489 -17.30 -13.03 -15.73
CA ASP A 489 -18.45 -12.15 -15.54
C ASP A 489 -18.03 -10.68 -15.35
N PHE A 490 -18.57 -9.84 -16.21
CA PHE A 490 -18.50 -8.39 -16.14
C PHE A 490 -19.71 -7.73 -15.51
N ALA A 491 -20.78 -8.46 -15.22
CA ALA A 491 -21.92 -7.87 -14.58
C ALA A 491 -21.46 -7.24 -13.26
N GLN A 492 -21.37 -5.94 -13.27
CA GLN A 492 -21.01 -5.16 -12.09
C GLN A 492 -22.14 -5.33 -11.08
N VAL A 493 -21.99 -6.34 -10.26
CA VAL A 493 -22.90 -6.60 -9.15
C VAL A 493 -22.87 -5.42 -8.17
N GLU A 494 -21.82 -4.59 -8.25
CA GLU A 494 -21.64 -3.40 -7.44
C GLU A 494 -21.28 -2.17 -8.29
N VAL A 495 -22.17 -1.17 -8.28
CA VAL A 495 -21.96 0.11 -8.97
C VAL A 495 -20.98 0.98 -8.18
N ASP A 496 -20.13 1.72 -8.89
CA ASP A 496 -19.26 2.72 -8.29
C ASP A 496 -20.08 3.90 -7.73
N GLU A 497 -19.70 4.37 -6.54
CA GLU A 497 -20.28 5.60 -5.99
C GLU A 497 -19.81 6.80 -6.80
N GLN A 498 -20.78 7.65 -7.16
CA GLN A 498 -20.47 8.88 -7.88
C GLN A 498 -19.69 9.84 -6.98
N GLN A 499 -18.83 10.64 -7.60
CA GLN A 499 -18.00 11.63 -6.92
C GLN A 499 -18.06 12.96 -7.69
N VAL A 500 -18.06 14.07 -6.95
CA VAL A 500 -17.87 15.40 -7.55
C VAL A 500 -16.38 15.58 -7.82
N ASN A 501 -16.03 15.86 -9.07
CA ASN A 501 -14.64 16.15 -9.47
C ASN A 501 -14.51 17.62 -9.89
N LEU A 502 -13.98 18.45 -9.01
CA LEU A 502 -13.67 19.86 -9.28
C LEU A 502 -12.20 20.07 -9.67
N THR A 503 -11.50 19.01 -10.06
CA THR A 503 -10.11 19.06 -10.53
C THR A 503 -9.99 18.59 -11.97
N ARG A 504 -8.90 18.96 -12.63
CA ARG A 504 -8.59 18.55 -14.01
C ARG A 504 -8.12 17.09 -14.14
N PHE A 505 -8.00 16.36 -13.05
CA PHE A 505 -7.43 15.02 -13.02
C PHE A 505 -8.48 13.93 -12.99
N SER A 506 -8.17 12.78 -13.60
CA SER A 506 -9.04 11.60 -13.57
C SER A 506 -9.20 11.01 -12.18
N LEU A 507 -10.40 10.50 -11.90
CA LEU A 507 -10.68 9.75 -10.68
C LEU A 507 -10.16 8.30 -10.80
N PHE A 508 -9.71 7.76 -9.68
CA PHE A 508 -9.34 6.35 -9.57
C PHE A 508 -10.48 5.57 -8.91
N PHE A 509 -10.89 4.46 -9.53
CA PHE A 509 -11.89 3.55 -8.97
C PHE A 509 -11.24 2.20 -8.64
N PRO A 510 -11.49 1.62 -7.44
CA PRO A 510 -10.92 0.32 -7.07
C PRO A 510 -11.47 -0.81 -7.95
N GLU A 511 -10.73 -1.92 -8.05
CA GLU A 511 -11.21 -3.17 -8.64
C GLU A 511 -12.33 -3.75 -7.78
N LYS A 512 -13.32 -4.41 -8.39
CA LYS A 512 -14.45 -5.06 -7.71
C LYS A 512 -14.71 -6.49 -8.18
N ARG A 513 -14.02 -6.94 -9.23
CA ARG A 513 -14.19 -8.27 -9.79
C ARG A 513 -13.38 -9.29 -9.00
N GLU A 514 -14.07 -10.30 -8.46
CA GLU A 514 -13.51 -11.31 -7.56
C GLU A 514 -12.23 -11.96 -8.10
N PHE A 515 -12.22 -12.33 -9.39
CA PHE A 515 -11.04 -12.94 -10.02
C PHE A 515 -9.77 -12.09 -9.87
N PHE A 516 -9.85 -10.76 -9.94
CA PHE A 516 -8.68 -9.88 -9.85
C PHE A 516 -8.32 -9.48 -8.41
N LEU A 517 -9.23 -9.64 -7.47
CA LEU A 517 -9.06 -9.18 -6.09
C LEU A 517 -8.25 -10.16 -5.24
N GLU A 518 -8.42 -11.47 -5.45
CA GLU A 518 -7.67 -12.46 -4.70
C GLU A 518 -6.17 -12.41 -5.09
N GLY A 519 -5.28 -12.32 -4.09
CA GLY A 519 -3.84 -12.21 -4.31
C GLY A 519 -3.38 -10.91 -4.97
N ALA A 520 -4.25 -9.90 -5.10
CA ALA A 520 -3.93 -8.62 -5.75
C ALA A 520 -2.68 -7.95 -5.14
N GLY A 521 -2.44 -8.09 -3.83
CA GLY A 521 -1.27 -7.53 -3.16
C GLY A 521 0.08 -8.07 -3.64
N ILE A 522 0.10 -9.23 -4.31
CA ILE A 522 1.33 -9.76 -4.92
C ILE A 522 1.77 -8.86 -6.09
N PHE A 523 0.82 -8.33 -6.86
CA PHE A 523 1.08 -7.46 -8.01
C PHE A 523 1.31 -5.99 -7.64
N ASP A 524 1.22 -5.62 -6.36
CA ASP A 524 1.55 -4.27 -5.91
C ASP A 524 3.01 -3.91 -6.24
N PHE A 525 3.20 -2.71 -6.81
CA PHE A 525 4.50 -2.18 -7.20
C PHE A 525 4.78 -0.88 -6.44
N ALA A 526 5.95 -0.75 -5.85
CA ALA A 526 6.42 0.44 -5.11
C ALA A 526 5.48 0.90 -3.97
N ARG A 527 4.63 0.00 -3.46
CA ARG A 527 3.81 0.23 -2.27
C ARG A 527 4.52 -0.40 -1.09
N GLY A 528 5.19 0.42 -0.29
CA GLY A 528 5.80 -0.01 0.96
C GLY A 528 4.77 -0.31 2.02
N ALA A 529 5.21 -0.97 3.11
CA ALA A 529 4.48 -0.99 4.36
C ALA A 529 4.05 0.45 4.68
N GLN A 530 2.76 0.69 4.78
CA GLN A 530 2.27 2.01 5.17
C GLN A 530 2.61 2.20 6.65
N LEU A 531 3.80 2.71 6.91
CA LEU A 531 4.20 3.14 8.23
C LEU A 531 3.29 4.30 8.65
N GLY A 532 2.22 3.97 9.36
CA GLY A 532 1.24 4.95 9.82
C GLY A 532 0.24 5.38 8.74
N SER A 533 -0.59 4.48 8.24
CA SER A 533 -1.62 4.75 7.23
C SER A 533 -2.73 5.74 7.66
N PHE A 534 -2.65 6.28 8.89
CA PHE A 534 -3.52 7.36 9.36
C PHE A 534 -3.10 8.76 8.89
N TYR A 535 -1.98 8.91 8.19
CA TYR A 535 -1.51 10.22 7.71
C TYR A 535 -2.36 10.83 6.61
N THR A 536 -3.23 10.06 5.99
CA THR A 536 -4.11 10.54 4.92
C THR A 536 -5.45 11.10 5.42
N ALA A 537 -5.70 11.15 6.72
CA ALA A 537 -6.98 11.62 7.26
C ALA A 537 -7.24 13.12 7.04
N LEU A 538 -6.20 13.91 6.76
CA LEU A 538 -6.34 15.32 6.41
C LEU A 538 -6.31 15.58 4.89
N ARG A 539 -6.28 14.54 4.07
CA ARG A 539 -6.42 14.72 2.63
C ARG A 539 -7.84 15.20 2.34
N ARG A 540 -7.94 16.40 1.80
CA ARG A 540 -9.13 17.11 1.38
C ARG A 540 -10.26 16.20 0.93
N ILE A 541 -11.32 16.16 1.70
CA ILE A 541 -12.61 15.67 1.29
C ILE A 541 -13.24 16.83 0.51
N GLY A 542 -13.33 16.72 -0.82
CA GLY A 542 -14.06 17.70 -1.63
C GLY A 542 -13.27 18.48 -2.69
N ALA A 543 -11.94 18.51 -2.68
CA ALA A 543 -11.16 19.01 -3.81
C ALA A 543 -10.53 17.84 -4.55
N GLY A 544 -11.29 17.26 -5.48
CA GLY A 544 -10.85 16.22 -6.40
C GLY A 544 -10.24 15.02 -5.70
N GLY A 545 -11.10 14.13 -5.26
CA GLY A 545 -10.88 12.85 -4.66
C GLY A 545 -9.51 12.19 -4.85
N GLY A 546 -8.57 12.49 -3.99
CA GLY A 546 -7.49 11.56 -3.76
C GLY A 546 -8.07 10.38 -3.01
N ASN A 547 -8.41 9.29 -3.70
CA ASN A 547 -8.80 8.05 -3.06
C ASN A 547 -7.71 7.66 -2.04
N PRO A 548 -8.01 7.44 -0.77
CA PRO A 548 -7.02 6.98 0.21
C PRO A 548 -6.43 5.61 -0.16
N MET A 549 -7.05 4.86 -1.06
CA MET A 549 -6.55 3.58 -1.60
C MET A 549 -5.82 3.71 -2.94
N GLY A 550 -5.99 4.79 -3.69
CA GLY A 550 -5.26 5.06 -4.93
C GLY A 550 -4.01 5.85 -4.60
N GLY A 551 -2.85 5.30 -4.86
CA GLY A 551 -1.56 5.94 -4.66
C GLY A 551 -1.58 7.41 -5.10
N GLY A 552 -0.74 8.26 -4.52
CA GLY A 552 -0.62 9.65 -4.87
C GLY A 552 -0.41 9.86 -6.38
N ASN A 553 0.48 10.74 -6.78
CA ASN A 553 0.80 10.95 -8.19
C ASN A 553 1.70 9.84 -8.78
N ALA A 554 2.18 8.89 -7.98
CA ALA A 554 2.99 7.77 -8.47
C ALA A 554 2.16 6.86 -9.40
N PRO A 555 2.73 6.44 -10.53
CA PRO A 555 2.06 5.54 -11.47
C PRO A 555 1.75 4.17 -10.83
N THR A 556 0.65 3.58 -11.22
CA THR A 556 0.34 2.17 -10.98
C THR A 556 0.66 1.39 -12.24
N LEU A 557 1.66 0.50 -12.23
CA LEU A 557 2.05 -0.24 -13.45
C LEU A 557 1.05 -1.33 -13.83
N PHE A 558 0.33 -1.88 -12.87
CA PHE A 558 -0.76 -2.84 -13.10
C PHE A 558 -2.04 -2.38 -12.42
N TYR A 559 -3.06 -2.17 -13.21
CA TYR A 559 -4.42 -1.82 -12.77
C TYR A 559 -5.41 -2.68 -13.53
N SER A 560 -5.92 -3.69 -12.87
CA SER A 560 -6.74 -4.75 -13.47
C SER A 560 -7.99 -4.24 -14.19
N ARG A 561 -8.56 -3.09 -13.80
CA ARG A 561 -9.69 -2.46 -14.51
C ARG A 561 -9.39 -2.02 -15.94
N GLN A 562 -8.13 -1.93 -16.34
CA GLN A 562 -7.75 -1.73 -17.75
C GLN A 562 -8.02 -2.98 -18.60
N ILE A 563 -8.14 -4.15 -17.95
CA ILE A 563 -8.48 -5.40 -18.62
C ILE A 563 -10.00 -5.54 -18.67
N GLY A 564 -10.58 -5.61 -19.86
CA GLY A 564 -12.01 -5.80 -20.06
C GLY A 564 -12.87 -4.55 -19.86
N LEU A 565 -12.25 -3.36 -19.72
CA LEU A 565 -12.96 -2.09 -19.66
C LEU A 565 -12.19 -1.03 -20.47
N GLN A 566 -12.81 -0.41 -21.47
CA GLN A 566 -12.18 0.63 -22.26
C GLN A 566 -13.09 1.87 -22.36
N ARG A 567 -12.63 3.00 -21.82
CA ARG A 567 -13.40 4.28 -21.84
C ARG A 567 -14.85 4.13 -21.33
N GLY A 568 -15.06 3.27 -20.32
CA GLY A 568 -16.37 3.00 -19.76
C GLY A 568 -17.19 1.93 -20.51
N THR A 569 -16.71 1.42 -21.65
CA THR A 569 -17.34 0.32 -22.39
C THR A 569 -16.74 -1.01 -21.93
N VAL A 570 -17.60 -2.00 -21.70
CA VAL A 570 -17.20 -3.37 -21.35
C VAL A 570 -16.62 -4.05 -22.58
N VAL A 571 -15.44 -4.69 -22.41
CA VAL A 571 -14.78 -5.51 -23.44
C VAL A 571 -14.79 -6.96 -22.91
N PRO A 572 -15.38 -7.95 -23.62
CA PRO A 572 -15.51 -9.31 -23.12
C PRO A 572 -14.17 -9.94 -22.77
N ILE A 573 -14.05 -10.57 -21.61
CA ILE A 573 -12.92 -11.44 -21.28
C ILE A 573 -13.27 -12.85 -21.72
N VAL A 574 -12.57 -13.34 -22.73
CA VAL A 574 -12.76 -14.71 -23.25
C VAL A 574 -12.27 -15.73 -22.24
N GLY A 575 -11.10 -15.48 -21.64
CA GLY A 575 -10.55 -16.34 -20.61
C GLY A 575 -9.12 -16.01 -20.27
N GLY A 576 -8.61 -16.71 -19.27
CA GLY A 576 -7.24 -16.57 -18.86
C GLY A 576 -6.94 -17.28 -17.54
N GLY A 577 -5.78 -16.97 -16.99
CA GLY A 577 -5.35 -17.59 -15.75
C GLY A 577 -4.34 -16.77 -15.00
N ARG A 578 -4.21 -17.11 -13.75
CA ARG A 578 -3.30 -16.49 -12.81
C ARG A 578 -2.61 -17.57 -11.96
N VAL A 579 -1.33 -17.37 -11.70
CA VAL A 579 -0.57 -18.19 -10.73
C VAL A 579 0.00 -17.23 -9.68
N THR A 580 -0.30 -17.47 -8.42
CA THR A 580 0.16 -16.62 -7.30
C THR A 580 0.60 -17.46 -6.12
N GLY A 581 1.61 -16.98 -5.40
CA GLY A 581 2.06 -17.62 -4.15
C GLY A 581 3.53 -17.44 -3.85
N LYS A 582 4.08 -18.36 -3.04
CA LYS A 582 5.49 -18.34 -2.62
C LYS A 582 6.24 -19.54 -3.22
N VAL A 583 7.44 -19.26 -3.78
CA VAL A 583 8.40 -20.25 -4.25
C VAL A 583 9.73 -19.99 -3.54
N GLY A 584 10.03 -20.77 -2.51
CA GLY A 584 11.13 -20.46 -1.59
C GLY A 584 10.92 -19.10 -0.91
N ASP A 585 11.91 -18.21 -1.03
CA ASP A 585 11.88 -16.84 -0.47
C ASP A 585 11.24 -15.81 -1.41
N PHE A 586 10.71 -16.25 -2.56
CA PHE A 586 10.13 -15.36 -3.55
C PHE A 586 8.61 -15.40 -3.51
N ASP A 587 7.97 -14.22 -3.48
CA ASP A 587 6.57 -14.06 -3.86
C ASP A 587 6.52 -13.95 -5.38
N VAL A 588 5.70 -14.78 -6.03
CA VAL A 588 5.56 -14.82 -7.48
C VAL A 588 4.10 -14.61 -7.89
N GLY A 589 3.91 -13.81 -8.92
CA GLY A 589 2.63 -13.58 -9.55
C GLY A 589 2.79 -13.59 -11.07
N PHE A 590 1.96 -14.39 -11.74
CA PHE A 590 1.84 -14.38 -13.18
C PHE A 590 0.36 -14.36 -13.56
N LEU A 591 -0.02 -13.48 -14.48
CA LEU A 591 -1.38 -13.36 -14.99
C LEU A 591 -1.32 -13.24 -16.51
N ASN A 592 -2.18 -14.00 -17.19
CA ASN A 592 -2.40 -13.86 -18.62
C ASN A 592 -3.90 -13.91 -18.90
N ILE A 593 -4.43 -12.87 -19.54
CA ILE A 593 -5.86 -12.71 -19.87
C ILE A 593 -6.00 -12.38 -21.36
N HIS A 594 -7.00 -12.96 -21.97
CA HIS A 594 -7.38 -12.73 -23.35
C HIS A 594 -8.77 -12.10 -23.42
N THR A 595 -8.87 -10.93 -24.07
CA THR A 595 -10.14 -10.22 -24.30
C THR A 595 -10.56 -10.39 -25.75
N GLY A 596 -11.87 -10.43 -25.98
CA GLY A 596 -12.44 -10.36 -27.32
C GLY A 596 -12.26 -8.98 -27.96
N ASP A 597 -12.76 -8.82 -29.17
CA ASP A 597 -12.94 -7.54 -29.82
C ASP A 597 -14.23 -6.86 -29.35
N GLU A 598 -14.24 -5.54 -29.34
CA GLU A 598 -15.42 -4.72 -29.04
C GLU A 598 -15.45 -3.50 -29.96
N ALA A 599 -16.28 -3.59 -31.00
CA ALA A 599 -16.38 -2.55 -32.03
C ALA A 599 -16.86 -1.20 -31.48
N ALA A 600 -17.76 -1.20 -30.49
CA ALA A 600 -18.27 0.00 -29.85
C ALA A 600 -17.18 0.76 -29.05
N ALA A 601 -16.18 0.04 -28.53
CA ALA A 601 -15.03 0.60 -27.84
C ALA A 601 -13.86 0.88 -28.79
N GLY A 602 -13.92 0.44 -30.06
CA GLY A 602 -12.80 0.50 -31.01
C GLY A 602 -11.61 -0.35 -30.57
N VAL A 603 -11.84 -1.49 -29.91
CA VAL A 603 -10.80 -2.35 -29.34
C VAL A 603 -10.77 -3.66 -30.08
N ALA A 604 -9.58 -4.03 -30.57
CA ALA A 604 -9.31 -5.35 -31.13
C ALA A 604 -9.04 -6.37 -30.02
N MET A 605 -9.20 -7.64 -30.38
CA MET A 605 -8.81 -8.78 -29.54
C MET A 605 -7.39 -8.58 -28.96
N THR A 606 -7.25 -8.62 -27.65
CA THR A 606 -6.01 -8.22 -26.96
C THR A 606 -5.61 -9.26 -25.90
N ASN A 607 -4.32 -9.57 -25.85
CA ASN A 607 -3.76 -10.37 -24.75
C ASN A 607 -3.01 -9.46 -23.77
N PHE A 608 -3.26 -9.70 -22.49
CA PHE A 608 -2.62 -9.01 -21.36
C PHE A 608 -1.77 -10.00 -20.59
N THR A 609 -0.51 -9.65 -20.34
CA THR A 609 0.39 -10.45 -19.51
C THR A 609 0.95 -9.58 -18.41
N VAL A 610 0.95 -10.08 -17.17
CA VAL A 610 1.59 -9.44 -16.02
C VAL A 610 2.45 -10.49 -15.31
N ALA A 611 3.71 -10.16 -15.05
CA ALA A 611 4.62 -10.98 -14.27
C ALA A 611 5.25 -10.17 -13.14
N ARG A 612 5.19 -10.70 -11.93
CA ARG A 612 5.72 -10.10 -10.71
C ARG A 612 6.59 -11.10 -9.97
N VAL A 613 7.79 -10.67 -9.58
CA VAL A 613 8.66 -11.41 -8.67
C VAL A 613 9.11 -10.45 -7.58
N LYS A 614 8.96 -10.85 -6.33
CA LYS A 614 9.41 -10.07 -5.17
C LYS A 614 10.19 -11.01 -4.23
N ARG A 615 11.31 -10.58 -3.71
CA ARG A 615 12.10 -11.27 -2.71
C ARG A 615 12.09 -10.52 -1.41
N ASP A 616 11.77 -11.21 -0.34
CA ASP A 616 11.92 -10.70 1.00
C ASP A 616 13.40 -10.69 1.38
N ILE A 617 13.89 -9.55 1.85
CA ILE A 617 15.25 -9.33 2.33
C ILE A 617 15.20 -8.68 3.71
N LEU A 618 16.17 -8.96 4.55
CA LEU A 618 16.16 -8.50 5.93
C LEU A 618 14.85 -8.88 6.65
N ARG A 619 14.57 -8.25 7.81
CA ARG A 619 13.38 -8.60 8.60
C ARG A 619 12.07 -8.07 7.99
N ARG A 620 12.08 -6.88 7.38
CA ARG A 620 10.88 -6.16 6.91
C ARG A 620 11.09 -5.42 5.59
N SER A 621 12.05 -5.85 4.79
CA SER A 621 12.40 -5.19 3.54
C SER A 621 12.18 -6.12 2.36
N SER A 622 12.01 -5.58 1.16
CA SER A 622 11.83 -6.39 -0.06
C SER A 622 12.37 -5.68 -1.29
N LEU A 623 12.77 -6.49 -2.26
CA LEU A 623 13.10 -6.08 -3.61
C LEU A 623 12.18 -6.79 -4.58
N GLY A 624 11.78 -6.12 -5.65
CA GLY A 624 10.86 -6.70 -6.61
C GLY A 624 11.06 -6.19 -8.04
N ALA A 625 10.53 -6.97 -8.98
CA ALA A 625 10.44 -6.59 -10.39
C ALA A 625 9.06 -6.93 -10.93
N LEU A 626 8.53 -6.07 -11.80
CA LEU A 626 7.23 -6.24 -12.45
C LEU A 626 7.37 -5.98 -13.94
N PHE A 627 6.71 -6.82 -14.71
CA PHE A 627 6.56 -6.71 -16.16
C PHE A 627 5.08 -6.71 -16.51
N THR A 628 4.66 -5.83 -17.43
CA THR A 628 3.32 -5.84 -18.02
C THR A 628 3.39 -5.74 -19.53
N ASN A 629 2.46 -6.41 -20.22
CA ASN A 629 2.34 -6.39 -21.67
C ASN A 629 0.88 -6.32 -22.08
N ARG A 630 0.59 -5.46 -23.05
CA ARG A 630 -0.65 -5.38 -23.81
C ARG A 630 -0.30 -5.64 -25.28
N SER A 631 -0.82 -6.71 -25.87
CA SER A 631 -0.39 -7.16 -27.19
C SER A 631 -0.82 -6.22 -28.35
N VAL A 632 -1.87 -5.41 -28.13
CA VAL A 632 -2.35 -4.40 -29.07
C VAL A 632 -2.39 -3.05 -28.35
N SER A 633 -1.47 -2.14 -28.69
CA SER A 633 -1.39 -0.82 -28.08
C SER A 633 -2.61 0.05 -28.46
N LEU A 634 -2.93 0.99 -27.57
CA LEU A 634 -3.96 2.02 -27.82
C LEU A 634 -3.46 3.19 -28.68
N LEU A 635 -2.14 3.30 -28.89
CA LEU A 635 -1.50 4.46 -29.48
C LEU A 635 -0.83 4.20 -30.84
N GLY A 636 -0.76 2.93 -31.27
CA GLY A 636 -0.14 2.56 -32.54
C GLY A 636 -0.05 1.06 -32.75
N ASP A 637 0.47 0.64 -33.90
CA ASP A 637 0.65 -0.74 -34.24
C ASP A 637 1.74 -1.40 -33.39
N GLY A 638 1.43 -2.53 -32.74
CA GLY A 638 2.36 -3.28 -31.90
C GLY A 638 1.90 -3.42 -30.47
N ALA A 639 2.80 -3.92 -29.62
CA ALA A 639 2.54 -4.12 -28.21
C ALA A 639 2.98 -2.91 -27.37
N SER A 640 2.31 -2.68 -26.26
CA SER A 640 2.77 -1.76 -25.21
C SER A 640 3.23 -2.55 -23.99
N GLN A 641 4.43 -2.25 -23.49
CA GLN A 641 5.08 -2.94 -22.40
C GLN A 641 5.49 -1.97 -21.28
N ALA A 642 5.51 -2.46 -20.04
CA ALA A 642 6.13 -1.71 -18.95
C ALA A 642 7.00 -2.63 -18.09
N TYR A 643 8.13 -2.11 -17.65
CA TYR A 643 9.12 -2.79 -16.82
C TYR A 643 9.38 -1.95 -15.58
N GLY A 644 9.42 -2.57 -14.42
CA GLY A 644 9.73 -1.85 -13.20
C GLY A 644 10.50 -2.70 -12.21
N ALA A 645 11.42 -2.05 -11.50
CA ALA A 645 12.06 -2.59 -10.31
C ALA A 645 11.74 -1.71 -9.11
N ASP A 646 11.44 -2.30 -7.98
CA ASP A 646 11.08 -1.58 -6.76
C ASP A 646 11.77 -2.15 -5.53
N ALA A 647 11.99 -1.29 -4.55
CA ALA A 647 12.57 -1.63 -3.27
C ALA A 647 11.79 -0.98 -2.13
N THR A 648 11.60 -1.74 -1.07
CA THR A 648 11.00 -1.24 0.17
C THR A 648 11.88 -1.65 1.32
N PHE A 649 12.35 -0.67 2.09
CA PHE A 649 13.14 -0.89 3.29
C PHE A 649 12.38 -0.38 4.49
N ALA A 650 12.30 -1.18 5.55
CA ALA A 650 11.77 -0.78 6.83
C ALA A 650 12.81 -1.04 7.90
N PHE A 651 13.30 0.05 8.51
CA PHE A 651 14.31 0.02 9.55
C PHE A 651 13.69 0.43 10.88
N PHE A 652 14.13 -0.20 11.94
CA PHE A 652 13.60 0.02 13.30
C PHE A 652 12.06 -0.14 13.30
N GLU A 653 11.35 0.67 14.07
CA GLU A 653 9.88 0.63 14.12
C GLU A 653 9.23 1.66 13.19
N ASN A 654 9.90 2.79 12.95
CA ASN A 654 9.28 4.00 12.42
C ASN A 654 9.92 4.55 11.14
N VAL A 655 10.97 3.93 10.60
CA VAL A 655 11.69 4.42 9.42
C VAL A 655 11.36 3.55 8.22
N GLY A 656 10.95 4.18 7.13
CA GLY A 656 10.70 3.53 5.84
C GLY A 656 11.39 4.26 4.69
N VAL A 657 11.91 3.49 3.74
CA VAL A 657 12.42 4.01 2.48
C VAL A 657 11.82 3.19 1.35
N ILE A 658 11.26 3.88 0.37
CA ILE A 658 10.65 3.26 -0.81
C ILE A 658 11.29 3.88 -2.04
N GLY A 659 11.66 3.06 -3.00
CA GLY A 659 12.13 3.54 -4.28
C GLY A 659 11.69 2.64 -5.42
N TYR A 660 11.58 3.19 -6.61
CA TYR A 660 11.41 2.41 -7.82
C TYR A 660 12.02 3.11 -9.04
N LEU A 661 12.27 2.31 -10.05
CA LEU A 661 12.58 2.72 -11.43
C LEU A 661 11.68 1.92 -12.36
N ALA A 662 11.00 2.59 -13.28
CA ALA A 662 10.13 1.98 -14.26
C ALA A 662 10.34 2.63 -15.65
N LYS A 663 10.11 1.82 -16.69
CA LYS A 663 10.17 2.24 -18.10
C LYS A 663 8.99 1.66 -18.84
N THR A 664 8.43 2.42 -19.78
CA THR A 664 7.44 1.91 -20.73
C THR A 664 8.04 1.85 -22.15
N ASP A 665 7.56 0.88 -22.92
CA ASP A 665 7.84 0.75 -24.35
C ASP A 665 6.51 0.75 -25.10
N THR A 666 6.18 1.89 -25.68
CA THR A 666 4.89 2.14 -26.36
C THR A 666 5.18 2.55 -27.79
N PRO A 667 4.47 2.02 -28.80
CA PRO A 667 4.70 2.32 -30.21
C PRO A 667 4.75 3.83 -30.48
N GLY A 668 5.80 4.29 -31.15
CA GLY A 668 6.02 5.69 -31.49
C GLY A 668 6.47 6.59 -30.32
N ARG A 669 6.84 6.01 -29.16
CA ARG A 669 7.21 6.73 -27.92
C ARG A 669 8.48 6.14 -27.28
N ALA A 670 9.59 6.21 -28.02
CA ALA A 670 10.83 5.55 -27.62
C ALA A 670 11.69 6.30 -26.60
N ASP A 671 11.48 7.62 -26.45
CA ASP A 671 12.24 8.51 -25.56
C ASP A 671 11.32 9.07 -24.44
N LYS A 672 11.91 9.65 -23.40
CA LYS A 672 11.20 10.27 -22.28
C LYS A 672 10.10 9.36 -21.68
N ASN A 673 10.42 8.09 -21.52
CA ASN A 673 9.51 7.02 -21.13
C ASN A 673 9.85 6.38 -19.77
N LEU A 674 10.57 7.13 -18.93
CA LEU A 674 10.97 6.70 -17.59
C LEU A 674 10.07 7.28 -16.50
N SER A 675 9.94 6.53 -15.42
CA SER A 675 9.41 7.02 -14.15
C SER A 675 10.22 6.45 -12.99
N TYR A 676 10.53 7.30 -12.00
CA TYR A 676 11.25 6.87 -10.80
C TYR A 676 10.84 7.68 -9.58
N GLN A 677 10.99 7.06 -8.41
CA GLN A 677 10.62 7.64 -7.13
C GLN A 677 11.63 7.26 -6.05
N GLY A 678 11.93 8.22 -5.19
CA GLY A 678 12.53 8.01 -3.89
C GLY A 678 11.64 8.63 -2.81
N ARG A 679 11.32 7.87 -1.77
CA ARG A 679 10.50 8.33 -0.65
C ARG A 679 11.11 7.89 0.66
N PHE A 680 11.19 8.80 1.60
CA PHE A 680 11.58 8.59 2.99
C PHE A 680 10.40 8.87 3.91
N ASP A 681 10.14 8.00 4.87
CA ASP A 681 9.12 8.14 5.89
C ASP A 681 9.73 7.92 7.28
N TYR A 682 9.52 8.86 8.19
CA TYR A 682 9.68 8.69 9.62
C TYR A 682 8.34 8.88 10.32
N ALA A 683 7.83 7.86 10.98
CA ALA A 683 6.45 7.80 11.48
C ALA A 683 6.38 7.34 12.94
N ALA A 684 6.91 8.15 13.89
CA ALA A 684 6.73 7.93 15.32
C ALA A 684 5.41 8.52 15.83
N ASP A 685 5.01 8.23 17.08
CA ASP A 685 3.75 8.74 17.64
C ASP A 685 3.74 10.27 17.72
N ARG A 686 4.79 10.88 18.26
CA ARG A 686 4.87 12.31 18.49
C ARG A 686 5.31 13.12 17.28
N TYR A 687 6.22 12.57 16.46
CA TYR A 687 6.79 13.24 15.30
C TYR A 687 6.63 12.39 14.05
N GLY A 688 6.41 13.03 12.93
CA GLY A 688 6.39 12.39 11.62
C GLY A 688 7.01 13.30 10.58
N VAL A 689 7.75 12.71 9.64
CA VAL A 689 8.33 13.40 8.49
C VAL A 689 8.23 12.50 7.29
N GLN A 690 7.80 13.04 6.16
CA GLN A 690 7.89 12.38 4.86
C GLN A 690 8.58 13.32 3.88
N ALA A 691 9.47 12.77 3.07
CA ALA A 691 10.06 13.44 1.92
C ALA A 691 9.95 12.51 0.71
N GLU A 692 9.58 13.05 -0.44
CA GLU A 692 9.37 12.30 -1.67
C GLU A 692 9.87 13.10 -2.87
N HIS A 693 10.59 12.44 -3.76
CA HIS A 693 10.87 12.92 -5.10
C HIS A 693 10.40 11.91 -6.11
N LEU A 694 9.55 12.35 -7.07
CA LEU A 694 8.92 11.52 -8.07
C LEU A 694 9.05 12.18 -9.44
N VAL A 695 9.46 11.43 -10.43
CA VAL A 695 9.53 11.87 -11.82
C VAL A 695 8.69 10.93 -12.69
N VAL A 696 7.91 11.49 -13.57
CA VAL A 696 7.17 10.80 -14.62
C VAL A 696 7.39 11.57 -15.91
N GLU A 697 8.08 10.97 -16.85
CA GLU A 697 8.37 11.62 -18.15
C GLU A 697 7.14 11.60 -19.08
N ASP A 698 7.17 12.42 -20.12
CA ASP A 698 6.06 12.69 -21.04
C ASP A 698 5.53 11.44 -21.77
N HIS A 699 6.43 10.56 -22.18
CA HIS A 699 6.08 9.32 -22.88
C HIS A 699 6.01 8.09 -21.97
N PHE A 700 5.97 8.28 -20.66
CA PHE A 700 5.74 7.18 -19.74
C PHE A 700 4.25 6.82 -19.71
N ILE A 701 3.85 5.78 -20.45
CA ILE A 701 2.46 5.40 -20.68
C ILE A 701 2.25 3.92 -20.33
N PRO A 702 1.90 3.58 -19.09
CA PRO A 702 1.64 2.20 -18.68
C PRO A 702 0.20 1.80 -19.07
N GLU A 703 -0.03 1.29 -20.29
CA GLU A 703 -1.37 0.99 -20.81
C GLU A 703 -2.12 -0.11 -20.05
N VAL A 704 -1.42 -0.97 -19.29
CA VAL A 704 -2.02 -1.95 -18.37
C VAL A 704 -2.15 -1.38 -16.97
N GLY A 705 -1.70 -0.16 -16.77
CA GLY A 705 -1.65 0.54 -15.50
C GLY A 705 -2.62 1.70 -15.38
N PHE A 706 -2.33 2.59 -14.43
CA PHE A 706 -3.05 3.85 -14.23
C PHE A 706 -2.05 4.98 -13.97
N LEU A 707 -2.22 6.07 -14.71
CA LEU A 707 -1.48 7.30 -14.55
C LEU A 707 -2.46 8.44 -14.36
N ARG A 708 -2.32 9.17 -13.28
CA ARG A 708 -3.18 10.33 -12.98
C ARG A 708 -2.69 11.61 -13.68
N ARG A 709 -1.39 11.73 -13.82
CA ARG A 709 -0.68 12.88 -14.41
C ARG A 709 0.58 12.37 -15.10
N ASP A 710 0.89 12.91 -16.24
CA ASP A 710 2.08 12.69 -17.07
C ASP A 710 3.01 13.91 -17.05
N ASN A 711 4.20 13.77 -17.57
CA ASN A 711 5.17 14.84 -17.82
C ASN A 711 5.42 15.75 -16.60
N PHE A 712 5.79 15.17 -15.42
CA PHE A 712 6.03 15.98 -14.24
C PHE A 712 7.19 15.48 -13.38
N ARG A 713 7.77 16.43 -12.62
CA ARG A 713 8.64 16.18 -11.46
C ARG A 713 7.95 16.73 -10.23
N ARG A 714 7.91 15.94 -9.19
CA ARG A 714 7.28 16.30 -7.93
C ARG A 714 8.27 16.22 -6.78
N THR A 715 8.34 17.26 -5.98
CA THR A 715 8.98 17.24 -4.68
C THR A 715 7.91 17.50 -3.62
N TYR A 716 7.74 16.54 -2.71
CA TYR A 716 6.76 16.61 -1.64
C TYR A 716 7.43 16.42 -0.29
N THR A 717 7.05 17.24 0.67
CA THR A 717 7.47 17.06 2.06
C THR A 717 6.30 17.34 3.00
N THR A 718 6.27 16.64 4.12
CA THR A 718 5.35 16.92 5.21
C THR A 718 6.01 16.68 6.54
N GLY A 719 5.67 17.53 7.51
CA GLY A 719 6.08 17.39 8.90
C GLY A 719 4.87 17.36 9.81
N ARG A 720 4.94 16.55 10.87
CA ARG A 720 3.87 16.36 11.83
C ARG A 720 4.41 16.42 13.26
N PHE A 721 3.67 17.12 14.12
CA PHE A 721 3.84 17.11 15.58
C PHE A 721 2.52 16.74 16.25
N SER A 722 2.49 15.67 17.03
CA SER A 722 1.26 15.09 17.59
C SER A 722 1.40 14.83 19.11
N PRO A 723 1.34 15.87 19.95
CA PRO A 723 1.43 15.71 21.39
C PRO A 723 0.15 15.11 21.98
N ARG A 724 0.31 14.33 23.08
CA ARG A 724 -0.77 13.80 23.93
C ARG A 724 -0.72 14.52 25.28
N PRO A 725 -1.53 15.57 25.48
CA PRO A 725 -1.51 16.36 26.73
C PRO A 725 -2.23 15.59 27.85
N ARG A 726 -1.52 15.23 28.91
CA ARG A 726 -2.11 14.60 30.10
C ARG A 726 -2.88 15.59 30.99
N SER A 727 -2.72 16.90 30.77
CA SER A 727 -3.36 17.96 31.53
C SER A 727 -4.74 18.35 31.01
N LEU A 728 -5.19 17.78 29.91
CA LEU A 728 -6.47 18.10 29.26
C LEU A 728 -7.28 16.80 29.12
N ASP A 729 -8.10 16.49 30.10
CA ASP A 729 -8.88 15.24 30.19
C ASP A 729 -9.84 15.00 29.02
N SER A 730 -10.16 16.02 28.23
CA SER A 730 -11.08 15.89 27.08
C SER A 730 -10.36 15.66 25.75
N ILE A 731 -9.04 15.84 25.70
CA ILE A 731 -8.26 15.77 24.46
C ILE A 731 -7.23 14.67 24.55
N ARG A 732 -7.40 13.65 23.73
CA ARG A 732 -6.50 12.51 23.62
C ARG A 732 -5.18 12.85 22.91
N GLN A 733 -5.28 13.58 21.80
CA GLN A 733 -4.11 13.92 20.98
C GLN A 733 -4.39 15.17 20.15
N PHE A 734 -3.45 16.10 20.12
CA PHE A 734 -3.37 17.11 19.07
C PHE A 734 -2.55 16.58 17.89
N ARG A 735 -2.82 17.13 16.71
CA ARG A 735 -2.00 16.92 15.51
C ARG A 735 -1.84 18.24 14.80
N LEU A 736 -0.59 18.70 14.70
CA LEU A 736 -0.18 19.83 13.88
C LEU A 736 0.57 19.26 12.69
N GLU A 737 0.19 19.65 11.49
CA GLU A 737 0.79 19.12 10.26
C GLU A 737 1.02 20.26 9.26
N GLY A 738 2.21 20.27 8.65
CA GLY A 738 2.54 21.15 7.54
C GLY A 738 3.00 20.32 6.35
N SER A 739 2.56 20.67 5.13
CA SER A 739 3.03 20.02 3.92
C SER A 739 3.31 21.02 2.80
N PHE A 740 4.25 20.65 1.95
CA PHE A 740 4.61 21.37 0.75
C PHE A 740 4.67 20.41 -0.42
N ASP A 741 3.92 20.70 -1.47
CA ASP A 741 3.84 19.93 -2.72
C ASP A 741 4.23 20.84 -3.88
N TYR A 742 5.31 20.49 -4.58
CA TYR A 742 5.86 21.25 -5.68
C TYR A 742 5.96 20.36 -6.90
N ILE A 743 5.28 20.74 -7.97
CA ILE A 743 5.22 19.98 -9.22
C ILE A 743 5.55 20.92 -10.40
N GLU A 744 6.51 20.49 -11.18
CA GLU A 744 6.92 21.14 -12.42
C GLU A 744 6.78 20.18 -13.61
N ALA A 745 6.62 20.69 -14.82
CA ALA A 745 6.66 19.90 -16.04
C ALA A 745 8.06 19.31 -16.23
N ALA A 746 8.15 18.00 -16.50
CA ALA A 746 9.44 17.30 -16.58
C ALA A 746 10.29 17.74 -17.80
N ASP A 747 9.65 18.19 -18.87
CA ASP A 747 10.27 18.62 -20.12
C ASP A 747 10.75 20.08 -20.10
N THR A 748 9.95 20.98 -19.50
CA THR A 748 10.20 22.43 -19.53
C THR A 748 10.72 23.00 -18.21
N GLY A 749 10.51 22.29 -17.09
CA GLY A 749 10.81 22.80 -15.74
C GLY A 749 9.84 23.90 -15.28
N SER A 750 8.77 24.17 -16.03
CA SER A 750 7.77 25.18 -15.65
C SER A 750 6.92 24.68 -14.48
N VAL A 751 6.70 25.53 -13.48
CA VAL A 751 5.88 25.19 -12.31
C VAL A 751 4.43 25.03 -12.72
N GLU A 752 3.85 23.87 -12.52
CA GLU A 752 2.44 23.60 -12.77
C GLU A 752 1.59 23.61 -11.50
N THR A 753 2.11 23.06 -10.38
CA THR A 753 1.38 23.05 -9.12
C THR A 753 2.32 23.37 -7.97
N ARG A 754 1.93 24.27 -7.09
CA ARG A 754 2.57 24.47 -5.79
C ARG A 754 1.49 24.60 -4.74
N GLN A 755 1.54 23.74 -3.73
CA GLN A 755 0.57 23.75 -2.66
C GLN A 755 1.30 23.75 -1.31
N SER A 756 0.96 24.72 -0.47
CA SER A 756 1.36 24.77 0.94
C SER A 756 0.13 24.56 1.80
N GLN A 757 0.18 23.65 2.74
CA GLN A 757 -0.91 23.37 3.65
C GLN A 757 -0.41 23.35 5.09
N VAL A 758 -1.19 23.98 5.97
CA VAL A 758 -1.01 23.90 7.42
C VAL A 758 -2.34 23.48 8.04
N GLY A 759 -2.29 22.48 8.89
CA GLY A 759 -3.46 21.95 9.56
C GLY A 759 -3.24 21.70 11.04
N VAL A 760 -4.31 21.87 11.81
CA VAL A 760 -4.39 21.50 13.21
C VAL A 760 -5.63 20.64 13.42
N SER A 761 -5.48 19.55 14.17
CA SER A 761 -6.62 18.74 14.57
C SER A 761 -6.46 18.24 16.00
N ALA A 762 -7.59 17.91 16.62
CA ALA A 762 -7.66 17.32 17.95
C ALA A 762 -8.55 16.07 17.90
N GLU A 763 -8.06 14.99 18.47
CA GLU A 763 -8.84 13.80 18.81
C GLU A 763 -9.28 13.93 20.27
N LEU A 764 -10.60 13.88 20.49
CA LEU A 764 -11.19 13.94 21.83
C LEU A 764 -11.26 12.52 22.44
N GLU A 765 -11.40 12.44 23.77
CA GLU A 765 -11.53 11.16 24.48
C GLU A 765 -12.76 10.35 24.02
N ASN A 766 -13.83 11.03 23.66
CA ASN A 766 -15.04 10.40 23.09
C ASN A 766 -14.89 10.01 21.60
N SER A 767 -13.68 9.93 21.07
CA SER A 767 -13.35 9.66 19.67
C SER A 767 -13.83 10.66 18.62
N ASP A 768 -14.47 11.77 19.02
CA ASP A 768 -14.73 12.86 18.09
C ASP A 768 -13.40 13.48 17.60
N ARG A 769 -13.40 14.03 16.39
CA ARG A 769 -12.23 14.75 15.87
C ARG A 769 -12.64 16.09 15.29
N VAL A 770 -11.90 17.11 15.64
CA VAL A 770 -12.04 18.46 15.09
C VAL A 770 -10.79 18.78 14.29
N GLY A 771 -10.94 19.36 13.12
CA GLY A 771 -9.80 19.75 12.28
C GLY A 771 -10.02 21.10 11.61
N PHE A 772 -8.92 21.81 11.38
CA PHE A 772 -8.88 23.07 10.64
C PHE A 772 -7.64 23.09 9.76
N ASN A 773 -7.81 23.43 8.47
CA ASN A 773 -6.76 23.49 7.48
C ASN A 773 -6.78 24.82 6.75
N VAL A 774 -5.60 25.35 6.45
CA VAL A 774 -5.38 26.48 5.54
C VAL A 774 -4.52 25.98 4.39
N VAL A 775 -4.90 26.32 3.17
CA VAL A 775 -4.20 25.88 1.96
C VAL A 775 -3.95 27.06 1.03
N ASP A 776 -2.70 27.25 0.65
CA ASP A 776 -2.27 28.16 -0.42
C ASP A 776 -1.92 27.35 -1.67
N ASN A 777 -2.59 27.63 -2.77
CA ASN A 777 -2.46 26.90 -4.01
C ASN A 777 -1.92 27.82 -5.11
N TYR A 778 -1.06 27.26 -5.95
CA TYR A 778 -0.77 27.76 -7.28
C TYR A 778 -0.99 26.64 -8.26
N GLU A 779 -1.77 26.87 -9.31
CA GLU A 779 -2.06 25.93 -10.38
C GLU A 779 -1.90 26.61 -11.73
N PHE A 780 -1.05 26.06 -12.60
CA PHE A 780 -0.93 26.50 -13.98
C PHE A 780 -1.73 25.56 -14.89
N LEU A 781 -2.73 26.09 -15.55
CA LEU A 781 -3.54 25.35 -16.50
C LEU A 781 -2.84 25.36 -17.87
N VAL A 782 -2.31 24.22 -18.30
CA VAL A 782 -1.64 24.05 -19.60
C VAL A 782 -2.64 23.97 -20.77
N ARG A 783 -3.92 23.74 -20.47
CA ARG A 783 -5.05 23.72 -21.40
C ARG A 783 -6.30 24.25 -20.70
N PRO A 784 -7.30 24.74 -21.46
CA PRO A 784 -8.56 25.21 -20.86
C PRO A 784 -9.18 24.12 -19.97
N PHE A 785 -9.73 24.53 -18.84
CA PHE A 785 -10.35 23.62 -17.86
C PHE A 785 -11.79 24.04 -17.59
N THR A 786 -12.73 23.08 -17.73
CA THR A 786 -14.16 23.28 -17.47
C THR A 786 -14.55 22.56 -16.18
N PRO A 787 -14.55 23.23 -15.00
CA PRO A 787 -14.91 22.63 -13.71
C PRO A 787 -16.40 22.38 -13.57
N GLY A 788 -17.23 23.05 -14.33
CA GLY A 788 -18.68 22.90 -14.28
C GLY A 788 -19.39 23.56 -15.49
N PRO A 789 -20.71 23.40 -15.58
CA PRO A 789 -21.49 23.90 -16.71
C PRO A 789 -21.31 25.42 -16.92
N GLY A 790 -21.02 25.82 -18.15
CA GLY A 790 -20.93 27.23 -18.54
C GLY A 790 -19.67 27.98 -18.11
N VAL A 791 -18.75 27.34 -17.38
CA VAL A 791 -17.50 27.96 -16.91
C VAL A 791 -16.30 27.21 -17.49
N THR A 792 -15.48 27.91 -18.29
CA THR A 792 -14.22 27.38 -18.82
C THR A 792 -13.09 28.34 -18.49
N LEU A 793 -12.20 27.88 -17.61
CA LEU A 793 -11.02 28.62 -17.17
C LEU A 793 -9.96 28.59 -18.27
N PRO A 794 -9.41 29.74 -18.73
CA PRO A 794 -8.38 29.78 -19.75
C PRO A 794 -7.04 29.23 -19.26
N VAL A 795 -6.14 28.97 -20.18
CA VAL A 795 -4.73 28.69 -19.93
C VAL A 795 -4.11 29.84 -19.16
N GLY A 796 -3.36 29.52 -18.08
CA GLY A 796 -2.67 30.52 -17.25
C GLY A 796 -2.41 30.04 -15.84
N GLY A 797 -1.69 30.84 -15.07
CA GLY A 797 -1.37 30.59 -13.68
C GLY A 797 -2.39 31.22 -12.75
N TYR A 798 -2.84 30.44 -11.76
CA TYR A 798 -3.84 30.86 -10.77
C TYR A 798 -3.29 30.64 -9.37
N ARG A 799 -3.36 31.65 -8.52
CA ARG A 799 -3.06 31.53 -7.10
C ARG A 799 -4.34 31.75 -6.32
N PHE A 800 -4.61 30.87 -5.36
CA PHE A 800 -5.84 30.90 -4.57
C PHE A 800 -5.66 30.23 -3.23
N GLN A 801 -6.33 30.76 -2.23
CA GLN A 801 -6.29 30.28 -0.85
C GLN A 801 -7.67 29.88 -0.38
N ASP A 802 -7.72 28.82 0.41
CA ASP A 802 -8.97 28.38 1.04
C ASP A 802 -8.73 27.79 2.44
N VAL A 803 -9.80 27.80 3.21
CA VAL A 803 -9.85 27.23 4.55
C VAL A 803 -10.88 26.13 4.61
N GLU A 804 -10.58 25.09 5.39
CA GLU A 804 -11.44 23.94 5.59
C GLU A 804 -11.54 23.63 7.09
N ALA A 805 -12.77 23.47 7.58
CA ALA A 805 -13.06 23.01 8.93
C ALA A 805 -13.77 21.65 8.84
N THR A 806 -13.38 20.71 9.69
CA THR A 806 -13.94 19.37 9.76
C THR A 806 -14.37 19.01 11.17
N TYR A 807 -15.49 18.30 11.30
CA TYR A 807 -15.94 17.67 12.53
C TYR A 807 -16.35 16.24 12.25
N SER A 808 -15.60 15.29 12.78
CA SER A 808 -15.90 13.85 12.65
C SER A 808 -16.54 13.35 13.93
N LEU A 809 -17.76 12.84 13.80
CA LEU A 809 -18.52 12.24 14.90
C LEU A 809 -17.90 10.90 15.31
N GLY A 810 -17.68 10.73 16.60
CA GLY A 810 -17.04 9.54 17.17
C GLY A 810 -17.88 8.27 17.01
N LEU A 811 -17.20 7.12 17.12
CA LEU A 811 -17.79 5.79 16.89
C LEU A 811 -18.88 5.43 17.91
N GLN A 812 -18.85 6.02 19.08
CA GLN A 812 -19.85 5.82 20.16
C GLN A 812 -21.21 6.46 19.85
N ARG A 813 -21.26 7.36 18.86
CA ARG A 813 -22.49 8.08 18.53
C ARG A 813 -23.39 7.22 17.68
N ARG A 814 -24.72 7.33 17.89
CA ARG A 814 -25.72 6.70 17.04
C ARG A 814 -25.63 7.18 15.59
N LEU A 815 -25.39 8.48 15.37
CA LEU A 815 -25.07 9.04 14.06
C LEU A 815 -23.56 9.26 13.99
N THR A 816 -22.89 8.60 13.06
CA THR A 816 -21.49 8.83 12.72
C THR A 816 -21.37 9.58 11.40
N GLY A 817 -20.20 10.12 11.10
CA GLY A 817 -19.94 10.83 9.84
C GLY A 817 -19.00 12.00 10.04
N THR A 818 -18.62 12.65 8.95
CA THR A 818 -17.76 13.84 8.97
C THR A 818 -18.48 15.00 8.28
N VAL A 819 -18.67 16.07 9.01
CA VAL A 819 -19.09 17.36 8.45
C VAL A 819 -17.84 18.10 8.01
N THR A 820 -17.86 18.66 6.80
CA THR A 820 -16.80 19.47 6.23
C THR A 820 -17.39 20.78 5.73
N VAL A 821 -16.77 21.90 6.10
CA VAL A 821 -17.09 23.22 5.57
C VAL A 821 -15.82 23.80 4.97
N ARG A 822 -15.90 24.24 3.72
CA ARG A 822 -14.80 24.88 3.00
C ARG A 822 -15.23 26.23 2.45
N ALA A 823 -14.39 27.22 2.57
CA ALA A 823 -14.61 28.55 2.01
C ALA A 823 -13.28 29.19 1.59
N GLY A 824 -13.31 30.00 0.56
CA GLY A 824 -12.15 30.74 0.09
C GLY A 824 -12.16 30.96 -1.41
N GLU A 825 -10.98 31.14 -1.96
CA GLU A 825 -10.77 31.32 -3.38
C GLU A 825 -10.75 29.98 -4.13
N TYR A 826 -11.08 30.03 -5.42
CA TYR A 826 -11.06 28.91 -6.35
C TYR A 826 -10.65 29.41 -7.74
N PHE A 827 -9.41 29.12 -8.14
CA PHE A 827 -8.77 29.70 -9.32
C PHE A 827 -8.86 31.24 -9.29
N ASN A 828 -9.67 31.86 -10.17
CA ASN A 828 -9.91 33.32 -10.21
C ASN A 828 -11.24 33.74 -9.60
N GLY A 829 -11.91 32.87 -8.89
CA GLY A 829 -13.20 33.07 -8.26
C GLY A 829 -13.22 32.63 -6.81
N THR A 830 -14.40 32.26 -6.31
CA THR A 830 -14.61 31.80 -4.93
C THR A 830 -15.34 30.47 -4.89
N ILE A 831 -15.10 29.71 -3.79
CA ILE A 831 -15.79 28.46 -3.48
C ILE A 831 -16.36 28.50 -2.07
N ARG A 832 -17.57 27.97 -1.92
CA ARG A 832 -18.16 27.59 -0.63
C ARG A 832 -18.64 26.15 -0.76
N SER A 833 -18.30 25.31 0.18
CA SER A 833 -18.72 23.90 0.15
C SER A 833 -19.17 23.46 1.53
N VAL A 834 -20.20 22.63 1.55
CA VAL A 834 -20.66 21.92 2.74
C VAL A 834 -20.77 20.45 2.38
N GLY A 835 -20.11 19.59 3.16
CA GLY A 835 -20.12 18.15 3.01
C GLY A 835 -20.57 17.45 4.29
N PHE A 836 -21.30 16.34 4.14
CA PHE A 836 -21.54 15.37 5.21
C PHE A 836 -21.30 13.99 4.63
N MET A 837 -20.20 13.37 4.99
CA MET A 837 -19.72 12.15 4.33
C MET A 837 -19.41 11.04 5.32
N ARG A 838 -19.37 9.80 4.82
CA ARG A 838 -19.16 8.60 5.65
C ARG A 838 -20.12 8.50 6.81
N ALA A 839 -21.31 9.07 6.63
CA ALA A 839 -22.33 9.07 7.64
C ALA A 839 -23.02 7.71 7.71
N ARG A 840 -23.40 7.30 8.92
CA ARG A 840 -24.19 6.11 9.17
C ARG A 840 -25.09 6.33 10.37
N LEU A 841 -26.35 5.98 10.17
CA LEU A 841 -27.39 5.96 11.19
C LEU A 841 -27.96 4.53 11.26
N PRO A 842 -27.54 3.70 12.20
CA PRO A 842 -28.24 2.45 12.49
C PRO A 842 -29.59 2.74 13.14
N ILE A 843 -30.67 2.26 12.52
CA ILE A 843 -32.03 2.39 13.04
C ILE A 843 -32.33 1.20 13.96
N THR A 844 -31.97 -0.01 13.50
CA THR A 844 -31.98 -1.26 14.27
C THR A 844 -30.66 -2.00 14.05
N GLU A 845 -30.45 -3.13 14.69
CA GLU A 845 -29.29 -4.02 14.46
C GLU A 845 -29.22 -4.49 12.98
N GLN A 846 -30.38 -4.61 12.31
CA GLN A 846 -30.51 -5.07 10.93
C GLN A 846 -30.58 -3.94 9.90
N PHE A 847 -31.08 -2.77 10.29
CA PHE A 847 -31.41 -1.69 9.37
C PHE A 847 -30.57 -0.45 9.60
N SER A 848 -29.90 0.02 8.56
CA SER A 848 -29.10 1.24 8.60
C SER A 848 -29.26 2.11 7.35
N VAL A 849 -29.09 3.41 7.54
CA VAL A 849 -29.05 4.41 6.46
C VAL A 849 -27.70 5.12 6.49
N GLU A 850 -27.08 5.25 5.33
CA GLU A 850 -25.78 5.89 5.15
C GLU A 850 -25.94 7.09 4.19
N PRO A 851 -26.26 8.29 4.70
CA PRO A 851 -26.39 9.49 3.88
C PRO A 851 -25.01 10.08 3.58
N SER A 852 -24.85 10.64 2.38
CA SER A 852 -23.69 11.45 2.02
C SER A 852 -24.17 12.64 1.19
N VAL A 853 -23.67 13.84 1.51
CA VAL A 853 -24.06 15.09 0.85
C VAL A 853 -22.80 15.89 0.56
N SER A 854 -22.69 16.41 -0.66
CA SER A 854 -21.65 17.37 -1.06
C SER A 854 -22.31 18.48 -1.87
N LEU A 855 -22.34 19.68 -1.33
CA LEU A 855 -22.92 20.87 -1.96
C LEU A 855 -21.77 21.87 -2.18
N ASN A 856 -21.60 22.33 -3.43
CA ASN A 856 -20.53 23.24 -3.79
C ASN A 856 -21.09 24.40 -4.61
N TRP A 857 -20.83 25.61 -4.16
CA TRP A 857 -21.16 26.85 -4.84
C TRP A 857 -19.87 27.51 -5.31
N ILE A 858 -19.74 27.69 -6.60
CA ILE A 858 -18.58 28.28 -7.23
C ILE A 858 -19.02 29.52 -8.01
N ASP A 859 -18.33 30.63 -7.75
CA ASP A 859 -18.57 31.90 -8.42
C ASP A 859 -17.24 32.39 -9.02
N THR A 860 -17.21 32.62 -10.30
CA THR A 860 -16.04 33.09 -11.05
C THR A 860 -16.41 34.28 -11.93
N PRO A 861 -15.45 35.12 -12.36
CA PRO A 861 -15.71 36.19 -13.34
C PRO A 861 -16.28 35.69 -14.67
N LEU A 862 -16.18 34.38 -14.96
CA LEU A 862 -16.67 33.77 -16.20
C LEU A 862 -18.07 33.16 -16.05
N GLY A 863 -18.64 33.19 -14.84
CA GLY A 863 -19.95 32.62 -14.52
C GLY A 863 -19.96 31.91 -13.19
N ALA A 864 -21.15 31.64 -12.68
CA ALA A 864 -21.36 30.88 -11.45
C ALA A 864 -22.00 29.53 -11.76
N PHE A 865 -21.62 28.50 -11.00
CA PHE A 865 -22.26 27.19 -11.09
C PHE A 865 -22.32 26.52 -9.72
N ARG A 866 -23.22 25.56 -9.61
CA ARG A 866 -23.40 24.75 -8.42
C ARG A 866 -23.26 23.27 -8.77
N THR A 867 -22.60 22.50 -7.91
CA THR A 867 -22.55 21.03 -8.03
C THR A 867 -23.02 20.40 -6.73
N ASP A 868 -24.06 19.59 -6.85
CA ASP A 868 -24.67 18.86 -5.74
C ASP A 868 -24.56 17.38 -6.00
N LEU A 869 -24.07 16.65 -5.01
CA LEU A 869 -24.12 15.20 -4.96
C LEU A 869 -24.79 14.78 -3.67
N VAL A 870 -25.93 14.13 -3.78
CA VAL A 870 -26.65 13.57 -2.65
C VAL A 870 -26.72 12.05 -2.84
N VAL A 871 -26.23 11.31 -1.89
CA VAL A 871 -26.19 9.85 -1.88
C VAL A 871 -26.91 9.34 -0.64
N ALA A 872 -27.74 8.35 -0.81
CA ALA A 872 -28.37 7.61 0.29
C ALA A 872 -28.20 6.11 0.05
N ARG A 873 -27.47 5.45 0.94
CA ARG A 873 -27.39 4.00 0.96
C ARG A 873 -28.27 3.48 2.10
N VAL A 874 -29.12 2.53 1.78
CA VAL A 874 -30.00 1.84 2.73
C VAL A 874 -29.59 0.37 2.77
N ASN A 875 -29.36 -0.17 3.95
CA ASN A 875 -29.00 -1.57 4.13
C ASN A 875 -29.99 -2.26 5.06
N TYR A 876 -30.45 -3.44 4.68
CA TYR A 876 -31.22 -4.34 5.54
C TYR A 876 -30.58 -5.72 5.52
N THR A 877 -30.10 -6.18 6.68
CA THR A 877 -29.37 -7.43 6.85
C THR A 877 -30.28 -8.46 7.51
N PHE A 878 -30.72 -9.47 6.75
CA PHE A 878 -31.55 -10.56 7.28
C PHE A 878 -30.69 -11.49 8.16
N THR A 879 -29.53 -11.86 7.65
CA THR A 879 -28.50 -12.64 8.32
C THR A 879 -27.13 -12.15 7.86
N PRO A 880 -26.02 -12.49 8.51
CA PRO A 880 -24.67 -12.13 8.02
C PRO A 880 -24.42 -12.51 6.55
N ARG A 881 -25.06 -13.57 6.08
CA ARG A 881 -24.95 -14.11 4.71
C ARG A 881 -26.07 -13.68 3.75
N MET A 882 -27.07 -12.94 4.20
CA MET A 882 -28.18 -12.48 3.37
C MET A 882 -28.53 -11.04 3.68
N PHE A 883 -28.38 -10.14 2.72
CA PHE A 883 -28.71 -8.73 2.90
C PHE A 883 -29.19 -8.05 1.61
N PHE A 884 -29.98 -7.02 1.80
CA PHE A 884 -30.41 -6.08 0.77
C PHE A 884 -29.68 -4.75 0.93
N SER A 885 -29.22 -4.16 -0.18
CA SER A 885 -28.60 -2.83 -0.22
C SER A 885 -29.21 -2.00 -1.34
N GLY A 886 -29.72 -0.82 -1.01
CA GLY A 886 -30.21 0.17 -1.96
C GLY A 886 -29.30 1.39 -1.97
N LEU A 887 -28.85 1.83 -3.14
CA LEU A 887 -28.05 3.03 -3.35
C LEU A 887 -28.78 3.97 -4.28
N THR A 888 -29.17 5.15 -3.78
CA THR A 888 -29.76 6.23 -4.57
C THR A 888 -28.79 7.40 -4.62
N GLN A 889 -28.52 7.94 -5.81
CA GLN A 889 -27.57 9.02 -6.02
C GLN A 889 -28.20 10.09 -6.92
N TYR A 890 -28.24 11.34 -6.47
CA TYR A 890 -28.54 12.52 -7.26
C TYR A 890 -27.26 13.30 -7.52
N ASN A 891 -26.97 13.60 -8.78
CA ASN A 891 -25.82 14.37 -9.19
C ASN A 891 -26.22 15.46 -10.17
N SER A 892 -26.13 16.72 -9.73
CA SER A 892 -26.50 17.87 -10.54
C SER A 892 -25.52 18.15 -11.69
N ALA A 893 -24.25 17.68 -11.60
CA ALA A 893 -23.25 17.93 -12.64
C ALA A 893 -23.56 17.21 -13.97
N ASN A 894 -24.23 16.06 -13.90
CA ASN A 894 -24.70 15.31 -15.07
C ASN A 894 -26.21 15.19 -15.14
N SER A 895 -26.93 15.96 -14.32
CA SER A 895 -28.40 16.03 -14.25
C SER A 895 -29.04 14.64 -14.14
N THR A 896 -28.56 13.78 -13.22
CA THR A 896 -29.07 12.42 -13.10
C THR A 896 -29.47 12.05 -11.68
N VAL A 897 -30.52 11.22 -11.58
CA VAL A 897 -30.80 10.35 -10.42
C VAL A 897 -30.53 8.91 -10.83
N SER A 898 -29.71 8.22 -10.06
CA SER A 898 -29.45 6.78 -10.26
C SER A 898 -29.83 5.97 -9.02
N ASN A 899 -30.39 4.79 -9.27
CA ASN A 899 -30.74 3.80 -8.25
C ASN A 899 -30.04 2.48 -8.55
N ASN A 900 -29.51 1.84 -7.52
CA ASN A 900 -29.00 0.48 -7.56
C ASN A 900 -29.56 -0.28 -6.35
N LEU A 901 -30.37 -1.29 -6.60
CA LEU A 901 -30.96 -2.14 -5.59
C LEU A 901 -30.38 -3.52 -5.73
N ARG A 902 -29.79 -4.07 -4.67
CA ARG A 902 -29.09 -5.35 -4.68
C ARG A 902 -29.51 -6.23 -3.51
N LEU A 903 -29.93 -7.46 -3.79
CA LEU A 903 -29.98 -8.55 -2.85
C LEU A 903 -28.78 -9.46 -3.07
N ARG A 904 -28.01 -9.76 -2.01
CA ARG A 904 -26.99 -10.81 -1.99
C ARG A 904 -27.37 -11.86 -0.97
N TRP A 905 -27.30 -13.11 -1.37
CA TRP A 905 -27.56 -14.26 -0.51
C TRP A 905 -26.51 -15.33 -0.74
N GLU A 906 -25.63 -15.52 0.23
CA GLU A 906 -24.72 -16.65 0.31
C GLU A 906 -25.50 -17.85 0.89
N TYR A 907 -26.12 -18.65 0.01
CA TYR A 907 -27.00 -19.76 0.38
C TYR A 907 -26.25 -21.02 0.85
N SER A 908 -24.97 -21.11 0.52
CA SER A 908 -24.00 -22.08 1.02
C SER A 908 -22.62 -21.41 1.02
N PRO A 909 -21.69 -21.76 1.92
CA PRO A 909 -20.38 -21.12 1.95
C PRO A 909 -19.71 -21.05 0.56
N GLY A 910 -19.39 -19.84 0.11
CA GLY A 910 -18.81 -19.55 -1.21
C GLY A 910 -19.77 -19.67 -2.40
N SER A 911 -21.06 -19.98 -2.19
CA SER A 911 -22.09 -20.09 -3.23
C SER A 911 -23.16 -19.01 -3.05
N GLU A 912 -23.43 -18.22 -4.08
CA GLU A 912 -24.15 -16.98 -3.96
C GLU A 912 -25.25 -16.80 -5.01
N LEU A 913 -26.30 -16.11 -4.61
CA LEU A 913 -27.33 -15.56 -5.48
C LEU A 913 -27.30 -14.04 -5.38
N PHE A 914 -27.25 -13.36 -6.52
CA PHE A 914 -27.43 -11.93 -6.63
C PHE A 914 -28.67 -11.61 -7.46
N VAL A 915 -29.44 -10.64 -6.98
CA VAL A 915 -30.51 -10.00 -7.73
C VAL A 915 -30.27 -8.51 -7.70
N VAL A 916 -30.08 -7.91 -8.87
CA VAL A 916 -29.71 -6.50 -9.00
C VAL A 916 -30.65 -5.78 -9.93
N TYR A 917 -31.15 -4.63 -9.48
CA TYR A 917 -31.88 -3.68 -10.31
C TYR A 917 -31.14 -2.35 -10.35
N THR A 918 -30.92 -1.83 -11.54
CA THR A 918 -30.29 -0.53 -11.78
C THR A 918 -31.20 0.37 -12.62
N GLU A 919 -31.19 1.67 -12.33
CA GLU A 919 -31.93 2.65 -13.07
C GLU A 919 -31.20 4.00 -13.04
N ALA A 920 -31.17 4.72 -14.17
CA ALA A 920 -30.76 6.11 -14.22
C ALA A 920 -31.81 6.95 -14.98
N ARG A 921 -32.14 8.10 -14.41
CA ARG A 921 -33.11 9.06 -14.94
C ARG A 921 -32.50 10.44 -15.12
N GLU A 922 -32.96 11.14 -16.16
CA GLU A 922 -32.63 12.55 -16.41
C GLU A 922 -33.33 13.46 -15.40
N THR A 923 -32.63 14.49 -14.92
CA THR A 923 -33.18 15.51 -14.01
C THR A 923 -32.80 16.92 -14.46
N ASP A 924 -32.74 17.18 -15.78
CA ASP A 924 -32.39 18.48 -16.30
C ASP A 924 -33.33 19.56 -15.73
N PRO A 925 -32.84 20.55 -14.95
CA PRO A 925 -33.67 21.59 -14.36
C PRO A 925 -34.29 22.54 -15.39
N LEU A 926 -33.71 22.61 -16.60
CA LEU A 926 -34.25 23.40 -17.70
C LEU A 926 -35.40 22.69 -18.48
N MET A 927 -35.59 21.39 -18.17
CA MET A 927 -36.62 20.55 -18.76
C MET A 927 -37.32 19.75 -17.65
N PRO A 928 -38.11 20.41 -16.82
CA PRO A 928 -38.73 19.76 -15.63
C PRO A 928 -39.60 18.57 -15.99
N ASP A 929 -40.21 18.54 -17.16
CA ASP A 929 -40.99 17.39 -17.66
C ASP A 929 -40.11 16.14 -17.96
N ARG A 930 -38.78 16.30 -18.07
CA ARG A 930 -37.81 15.22 -18.24
C ARG A 930 -37.24 14.68 -16.95
N SER A 931 -37.55 15.25 -15.79
CA SER A 931 -37.04 14.76 -14.51
C SER A 931 -37.42 13.30 -14.22
N THR A 932 -38.39 12.75 -14.93
CA THR A 932 -38.82 11.36 -14.86
C THR A 932 -38.36 10.54 -16.07
N GLU A 933 -37.64 11.15 -17.04
CA GLU A 933 -37.23 10.45 -18.27
C GLU A 933 -36.19 9.38 -17.97
N LEU A 934 -36.49 8.16 -18.34
CA LEU A 934 -35.61 7.02 -18.19
C LEU A 934 -34.44 7.12 -19.18
N ARG A 935 -33.21 7.10 -18.70
CA ARG A 935 -31.99 6.98 -19.52
C ARG A 935 -31.62 5.52 -19.76
N ASN A 936 -31.51 4.77 -18.66
CA ASN A 936 -31.26 3.33 -18.71
C ASN A 936 -31.85 2.63 -17.50
N ARG A 937 -32.09 1.35 -17.64
CA ARG A 937 -32.40 0.43 -16.53
C ARG A 937 -31.91 -0.96 -16.86
N GLY A 938 -31.55 -1.72 -15.81
CA GLY A 938 -31.13 -3.10 -15.92
C GLY A 938 -31.71 -3.95 -14.78
N PHE A 939 -32.06 -5.17 -15.07
CA PHE A 939 -32.38 -6.17 -14.09
C PHE A 939 -31.50 -7.40 -14.36
N VAL A 940 -30.77 -7.86 -13.35
CA VAL A 940 -29.81 -8.94 -13.49
C VAL A 940 -29.99 -9.93 -12.35
N VAL A 941 -29.98 -11.22 -12.68
CA VAL A 941 -29.91 -12.31 -11.73
C VAL A 941 -28.65 -13.12 -12.03
N LYS A 942 -27.81 -13.32 -11.02
CA LYS A 942 -26.61 -14.15 -11.09
C LYS A 942 -26.66 -15.21 -10.01
N VAL A 943 -26.33 -16.44 -10.36
CA VAL A 943 -26.15 -17.54 -9.42
C VAL A 943 -24.79 -18.21 -9.68
N ASN A 944 -24.06 -18.49 -8.61
CA ASN A 944 -22.86 -19.32 -8.67
C ASN A 944 -22.93 -20.45 -7.64
N ARG A 945 -22.15 -21.49 -7.83
CA ARG A 945 -22.02 -22.58 -6.86
C ARG A 945 -20.56 -23.00 -6.74
N LEU A 946 -20.06 -23.05 -5.52
CA LEU A 946 -18.72 -23.54 -5.23
C LEU A 946 -18.73 -25.05 -4.96
N PHE A 947 -17.92 -25.80 -5.71
CA PHE A 947 -17.60 -27.18 -5.45
C PHE A 947 -16.15 -27.28 -4.97
N ARG A 948 -15.92 -28.07 -3.93
CA ARG A 948 -14.59 -28.32 -3.35
C ARG A 948 -14.29 -29.80 -3.34
N PHE A 949 -13.11 -30.18 -3.82
CA PHE A 949 -12.65 -31.56 -3.96
C PHE A 949 -11.35 -31.79 -3.21
#